data_be42e9a8ebf434a5b6efcb6930678e91
#
_entry.id   be42e9a8ebf434a5b6efcb6930678e91
#
_cell.length_a   1.000
_cell.length_b   1.000
_cell.length_c   1.000
_cell.angle_alpha   90.00
_cell.angle_beta   90.00
_cell.angle_gamma   90.00
#
_symmetry.space_group_name_H-M   'P 1'
#
loop_
_entity.id
_entity.type
_entity.pdbx_description
1 polymer ?
#
loop_
_entity_poly.entity_id
_entity_poly.type
_entity_poly.pdbx_seq_one_letter_code
_entity_poly.pdbx_strand_id
1 'polypeptide(L)'
;MGVIVQSGIHSASSSIRFCLQTHEKRHQPHTSGYTNRQVSSTTLPKLSSSKLSTAPKVFEAIPDIENINSTYAWNNLIKTHLGHHHYVLFIYQNMLLRGFRPDKHTLPRILTASRNFDTLCLGKQIHAHALKFGFGSDKYVITALMEMYGLFEGADSARRVFDQFSSQKNSVSWTLMARLYSREAKPGLAIETFHQMVTLGASGEERDLSVIDAVALSTVLVACGRLKALQEGKKIHEIARKSELESNILVSNSLLKMYLDCGSIKDARLVFDHMQEKDIISWTAILRGYVKNGGFNEGLKLFRLMNLDGIKPDSLTVSSVLPACSRLSAQKHGREIHAYSLRNHVDSNIVVQNALIDMYMKSGCTESASKIFDRMSEKDIISWTVMILGYSLHGQGKVGVDLFEKMKNLGTVEFDDTAYVAVLCACNAARMVEEGLSYFKFIRKPKIEHYSIVVSLLSRSGLFDKARSFIDEHQIEWYKEVQRELLAGCRIHNNTKMAKRVIERLTELEPLNAENYVLLMNMYASNSKWDDVKNVREMIRDMALRPKRAYSWIESHNKLHVFGVGDVSHPRSGRIYYELHRLMEKMKEEERFVPDEDFSMHDVDEERECISIGHSEMLAISFGLISTKPGTTLHITKSLRVCCSCHSSAKTISKIVGREIILKDPDRFHHFKDGMCSCEDFW
;
A
#
# COMPACT_ATOMS: atom_id res chain seq x y z
N MET A 1 26.90 6.22 -6.82
CA MET A 1 25.96 5.51 -7.71
C MET A 1 24.64 5.06 -7.07
N GLY A 2 24.41 5.27 -5.79
CA GLY A 2 23.16 4.89 -5.08
C GLY A 2 22.08 5.97 -5.01
N VAL A 3 22.29 7.17 -5.51
CA VAL A 3 21.41 8.34 -5.27
C VAL A 3 20.53 8.67 -6.49
N ILE A 4 20.86 8.15 -7.67
CA ILE A 4 20.25 8.62 -8.94
C ILE A 4 18.91 7.93 -9.28
N VAL A 5 18.59 6.79 -8.68
CA VAL A 5 17.34 6.03 -9.01
C VAL A 5 16.10 6.51 -8.21
N GLN A 6 16.28 7.39 -7.21
CA GLN A 6 15.18 7.78 -6.32
C GLN A 6 14.23 8.87 -6.84
N SER A 7 14.58 9.63 -7.86
CA SER A 7 13.82 10.84 -8.23
C SER A 7 12.82 10.69 -9.38
N GLY A 8 12.79 9.57 -10.08
CA GLY A 8 12.01 9.40 -11.32
C GLY A 8 10.60 8.78 -11.20
N ILE A 9 10.06 8.48 -9.99
CA ILE A 9 8.94 7.53 -9.88
C ILE A 9 7.70 8.11 -9.16
N HIS A 10 7.49 9.41 -9.15
CA HIS A 10 6.39 9.97 -8.35
C HIS A 10 5.06 10.25 -9.07
N SER A 11 4.97 10.27 -10.39
CA SER A 11 3.74 10.71 -11.08
C SER A 11 2.73 9.62 -11.45
N ALA A 12 3.15 8.42 -11.82
CA ALA A 12 2.21 7.32 -12.16
C ALA A 12 1.84 6.41 -10.98
N SER A 13 2.48 6.59 -9.82
CA SER A 13 2.34 5.66 -8.69
C SER A 13 1.27 6.05 -7.66
N SER A 14 0.62 7.21 -7.76
CA SER A 14 -0.40 7.63 -6.78
C SER A 14 -1.66 6.77 -6.88
N SER A 15 -2.13 6.43 -8.07
CA SER A 15 -3.33 5.61 -8.25
C SER A 15 -3.11 4.14 -7.86
N ILE A 16 -1.89 3.62 -8.05
CA ILE A 16 -1.56 2.22 -7.74
C ILE A 16 -1.12 2.02 -6.28
N ARG A 17 -0.58 3.05 -5.62
CA ARG A 17 -0.29 3.00 -4.18
C ARG A 17 -1.53 2.77 -3.31
N PHE A 18 -2.69 3.18 -3.79
CA PHE A 18 -3.94 3.06 -3.03
C PHE A 18 -4.44 1.62 -2.92
N CYS A 19 -4.27 0.78 -3.94
CA CYS A 19 -4.74 -0.62 -3.91
C CYS A 19 -4.07 -1.48 -2.83
N LEU A 20 -2.82 -1.22 -2.49
CA LEU A 20 -2.10 -2.00 -1.47
C LEU A 20 -2.23 -1.43 -0.04
N GLN A 21 -2.58 -0.15 0.11
CA GLN A 21 -2.76 0.47 1.43
C GLN A 21 -4.16 0.25 2.04
N THR A 22 -5.18 -0.06 1.25
CA THR A 22 -6.56 -0.27 1.74
C THR A 22 -6.77 -1.60 2.44
N HIS A 23 -5.87 -2.58 2.29
CA HIS A 23 -6.00 -3.88 2.95
C HIS A 23 -5.79 -3.88 4.48
N GLU A 24 -5.11 -2.88 5.03
CA GLU A 24 -4.93 -2.79 6.49
C GLU A 24 -6.17 -2.26 7.24
N LYS A 25 -7.20 -1.74 6.52
CA LYS A 25 -8.38 -1.11 7.15
C LYS A 25 -9.64 -1.99 7.21
N ARG A 26 -9.65 -3.21 6.67
CA ARG A 26 -10.89 -3.99 6.49
C ARG A 26 -11.15 -5.13 7.47
N HIS A 27 -10.45 -5.22 8.60
CA HIS A 27 -10.88 -6.07 9.72
C HIS A 27 -11.37 -5.21 10.90
N GLN A 28 -12.45 -4.44 10.67
CA GLN A 28 -13.27 -3.91 11.75
C GLN A 28 -14.72 -4.32 11.52
N PRO A 29 -15.42 -4.85 12.53
CA PRO A 29 -16.83 -5.21 12.42
C PRO A 29 -17.71 -3.96 12.34
N HIS A 30 -18.73 -4.04 11.51
CA HIS A 30 -19.75 -3.01 11.33
C HIS A 30 -20.45 -2.66 12.65
N THR A 31 -20.42 -1.40 13.04
CA THR A 31 -21.34 -0.83 14.02
C THR A 31 -22.53 -0.21 13.30
N SER A 32 -23.67 -0.88 13.33
CA SER A 32 -24.95 -0.32 12.95
C SER A 32 -25.46 0.63 14.04
N GLY A 33 -25.92 1.80 13.62
CA GLY A 33 -26.44 2.83 14.52
C GLY A 33 -27.73 2.39 15.26
N TYR A 34 -27.81 2.77 16.52
CA TYR A 34 -29.04 2.66 17.31
C TYR A 34 -29.47 4.03 17.86
N THR A 35 -30.71 4.36 17.58
CA THR A 35 -31.49 5.49 18.07
C THR A 35 -31.90 5.31 19.53
N ASN A 36 -31.83 6.38 20.31
CA ASN A 36 -32.26 6.49 21.70
C ASN A 36 -33.73 6.08 21.91
N ARG A 37 -33.99 5.18 22.87
CA ARG A 37 -35.26 5.07 23.59
C ARG A 37 -35.05 4.97 25.09
N GLN A 38 -35.86 5.72 25.82
CA GLN A 38 -35.89 5.90 27.27
C GLN A 38 -36.12 4.62 28.05
N VAL A 39 -35.47 4.50 29.21
CA VAL A 39 -35.49 3.37 30.12
C VAL A 39 -36.47 3.65 31.25
N SER A 40 -37.42 2.74 31.48
CA SER A 40 -38.18 2.62 32.72
C SER A 40 -37.77 1.34 33.49
N SER A 41 -37.85 1.46 34.79
CA SER A 41 -37.32 0.66 35.90
C SER A 41 -37.58 -0.84 35.92
N THR A 42 -36.57 -1.56 36.49
CA THR A 42 -36.67 -2.75 37.35
C THR A 42 -37.43 -3.97 36.83
N THR A 43 -36.71 -4.90 36.27
CA THR A 43 -36.76 -6.36 36.50
C THR A 43 -35.71 -7.07 35.64
N LEU A 44 -35.06 -8.08 36.18
CA LEU A 44 -34.13 -8.96 35.45
C LEU A 44 -34.85 -9.48 34.17
N PRO A 45 -34.25 -9.33 32.98
CA PRO A 45 -34.82 -9.93 31.80
C PRO A 45 -34.73 -11.44 31.94
N LYS A 46 -35.90 -12.13 32.08
CA LYS A 46 -36.01 -13.55 31.81
C LYS A 46 -35.52 -13.76 30.37
N LEU A 47 -34.45 -14.51 30.21
CA LEU A 47 -34.01 -15.01 28.90
C LEU A 47 -35.20 -15.66 28.23
N SER A 48 -35.67 -15.09 27.10
CA SER A 48 -36.81 -15.63 26.36
C SER A 48 -36.51 -17.07 25.93
N SER A 49 -37.43 -17.96 26.25
CA SER A 49 -37.37 -19.41 26.01
C SER A 49 -37.17 -19.81 24.53
N SER A 50 -37.27 -18.85 23.59
CA SER A 50 -37.16 -19.11 22.15
C SER A 50 -35.72 -19.26 21.61
N LYS A 51 -34.67 -18.86 22.37
CA LYS A 51 -33.27 -19.11 21.98
C LYS A 51 -32.66 -20.32 22.72
N LEU A 52 -33.40 -20.94 23.62
CA LEU A 52 -32.97 -22.15 24.34
C LEU A 52 -33.29 -23.46 23.60
N SER A 53 -34.07 -23.41 22.51
CA SER A 53 -34.49 -24.62 21.78
C SER A 53 -33.44 -25.23 20.83
N THR A 54 -32.28 -24.60 20.67
CA THR A 54 -31.17 -25.10 19.84
C THR A 54 -29.93 -25.51 20.63
N ALA A 55 -30.04 -25.71 21.98
CA ALA A 55 -28.97 -26.28 22.78
C ALA A 55 -29.10 -27.81 22.81
N PRO A 56 -28.41 -28.55 21.93
CA PRO A 56 -28.55 -30.00 21.95
C PRO A 56 -27.66 -30.55 23.06
N LYS A 57 -28.23 -31.43 23.89
CA LYS A 57 -27.57 -32.55 24.62
C LYS A 57 -26.28 -32.30 25.45
N VAL A 58 -25.79 -31.05 25.61
CA VAL A 58 -24.63 -30.75 26.46
C VAL A 58 -25.03 -30.58 27.94
N PHE A 59 -26.34 -30.50 28.22
CA PHE A 59 -26.87 -30.28 29.57
C PHE A 59 -26.91 -31.54 30.47
N GLU A 60 -26.68 -32.73 29.91
CA GLU A 60 -26.76 -33.98 30.66
C GLU A 60 -25.48 -34.44 31.34
N ALA A 61 -24.35 -33.72 31.19
CA ALA A 61 -23.06 -34.11 31.72
C ALA A 61 -22.45 -33.05 32.65
N ILE A 62 -23.22 -32.52 33.62
CA ILE A 62 -22.63 -31.77 34.74
C ILE A 62 -22.44 -32.74 35.91
N PRO A 63 -21.21 -33.18 36.21
CA PRO A 63 -21.00 -33.93 37.44
C PRO A 63 -21.29 -33.00 38.62
N ASP A 64 -22.32 -33.31 39.42
CA ASP A 64 -22.55 -32.89 40.80
C ASP A 64 -22.33 -31.40 41.13
N ILE A 65 -23.03 -30.47 40.43
CA ILE A 65 -23.21 -29.12 40.96
C ILE A 65 -23.80 -29.17 42.39
N GLU A 66 -24.53 -30.22 42.71
CA GLU A 66 -25.19 -30.40 44.01
C GLU A 66 -24.22 -30.50 45.19
N ASN A 67 -23.02 -30.99 44.99
CA ASN A 67 -22.04 -31.25 46.03
C ASN A 67 -20.95 -30.14 46.17
N ILE A 68 -21.07 -29.00 45.49
CA ILE A 68 -20.08 -27.93 45.57
C ILE A 68 -20.32 -27.05 46.79
N ASN A 69 -19.45 -27.20 47.81
CA ASN A 69 -19.59 -26.54 49.09
C ASN A 69 -18.59 -25.39 49.36
N SER A 70 -17.82 -24.95 48.37
CA SER A 70 -16.82 -23.88 48.54
C SER A 70 -16.69 -22.97 47.28
N THR A 71 -16.41 -21.67 47.50
CA THR A 71 -16.09 -20.72 46.45
C THR A 71 -14.92 -21.18 45.58
N TYR A 72 -13.94 -21.85 46.18
CA TYR A 72 -12.78 -22.43 45.48
C TYR A 72 -13.20 -23.49 44.44
N ALA A 73 -14.11 -24.39 44.82
CA ALA A 73 -14.62 -25.41 43.88
C ALA A 73 -15.41 -24.79 42.72
N TRP A 74 -16.23 -23.76 43.00
CA TRP A 74 -16.91 -22.99 41.96
C TRP A 74 -15.92 -22.32 41.01
N ASN A 75 -14.83 -21.71 41.51
CA ASN A 75 -13.78 -21.10 40.72
C ASN A 75 -13.05 -22.11 39.82
N ASN A 76 -12.83 -23.33 40.31
CA ASN A 76 -12.24 -24.40 39.52
C ASN A 76 -13.17 -24.83 38.39
N LEU A 77 -14.45 -24.99 38.67
CA LEU A 77 -15.46 -25.31 37.65
C LEU A 77 -15.58 -24.23 36.57
N ILE A 78 -15.54 -22.95 36.96
CA ILE A 78 -15.49 -21.81 36.01
C ILE A 78 -14.21 -21.87 35.17
N LYS A 79 -13.05 -22.18 35.79
CA LYS A 79 -11.76 -22.27 35.10
C LYS A 79 -11.73 -23.38 34.05
N THR A 80 -12.27 -24.55 34.35
CA THR A 80 -12.30 -25.68 33.40
C THR A 80 -13.19 -25.44 32.20
N HIS A 81 -14.19 -24.54 32.32
CA HIS A 81 -15.16 -24.25 31.25
C HIS A 81 -14.99 -22.88 30.58
N LEU A 82 -13.84 -22.20 30.77
CA LEU A 82 -13.61 -20.85 30.20
C LEU A 82 -13.80 -20.76 28.67
N GLY A 83 -13.63 -21.86 27.93
CA GLY A 83 -13.88 -21.93 26.49
C GLY A 83 -15.37 -21.92 26.11
N HIS A 84 -16.28 -22.21 27.07
CA HIS A 84 -17.72 -22.28 26.84
C HIS A 84 -18.43 -21.14 27.61
N HIS A 85 -18.43 -19.95 27.06
CA HIS A 85 -18.87 -18.73 27.75
C HIS A 85 -20.30 -18.79 28.31
N HIS A 86 -21.26 -19.38 27.58
CA HIS A 86 -22.64 -19.59 28.08
C HIS A 86 -22.65 -20.43 29.37
N TYR A 87 -21.80 -21.43 29.39
CA TYR A 87 -21.69 -22.35 30.51
C TYR A 87 -21.09 -21.68 31.74
N VAL A 88 -20.08 -20.86 31.53
CA VAL A 88 -19.44 -20.07 32.61
C VAL A 88 -20.44 -19.13 33.27
N LEU A 89 -21.30 -18.47 32.50
CA LEU A 89 -22.35 -17.58 33.05
C LEU A 89 -23.43 -18.37 33.79
N PHE A 90 -23.80 -19.53 33.27
CA PHE A 90 -24.73 -20.43 33.96
C PHE A 90 -24.19 -20.92 35.29
N ILE A 91 -22.92 -21.33 35.38
CA ILE A 91 -22.24 -21.72 36.62
C ILE A 91 -22.23 -20.54 37.59
N TYR A 92 -21.93 -19.34 37.12
CA TYR A 92 -21.93 -18.13 37.96
C TYR A 92 -23.31 -17.82 38.54
N GLN A 93 -24.36 -17.93 37.74
CA GLN A 93 -25.74 -17.74 38.17
C GLN A 93 -26.11 -18.77 39.28
N ASN A 94 -25.78 -20.05 39.11
CA ASN A 94 -26.00 -21.09 40.10
C ASN A 94 -25.21 -20.86 41.38
N MET A 95 -23.95 -20.40 41.27
CA MET A 95 -23.13 -20.00 42.42
C MET A 95 -23.83 -18.94 43.26
N LEU A 96 -24.38 -17.88 42.65
CA LEU A 96 -25.11 -16.82 43.33
C LEU A 96 -26.44 -17.30 43.91
N LEU A 97 -27.21 -18.14 43.20
CA LEU A 97 -28.47 -18.68 43.68
C LEU A 97 -28.31 -19.58 44.95
N ARG A 98 -27.16 -20.24 45.04
CA ARG A 98 -26.80 -21.06 46.23
C ARG A 98 -26.16 -20.27 47.35
N GLY A 99 -26.08 -18.93 47.25
CA GLY A 99 -25.59 -18.05 48.28
C GLY A 99 -24.07 -17.97 48.39
N PHE A 100 -23.30 -18.56 47.47
CA PHE A 100 -21.85 -18.43 47.44
C PHE A 100 -21.45 -17.06 46.86
N ARG A 101 -20.56 -16.38 47.60
CA ARG A 101 -20.06 -15.06 47.19
C ARG A 101 -18.91 -15.21 46.17
N PRO A 102 -18.98 -14.50 45.02
CA PRO A 102 -17.84 -14.43 44.12
C PRO A 102 -16.67 -13.70 44.78
N ASP A 103 -15.46 -14.04 44.35
CA ASP A 103 -14.21 -13.46 44.88
C ASP A 103 -13.42 -12.78 43.73
N LYS A 104 -12.22 -12.28 44.07
CA LYS A 104 -11.28 -11.65 43.14
C LYS A 104 -10.84 -12.54 41.97
N HIS A 105 -11.01 -13.86 42.04
CA HIS A 105 -10.69 -14.82 40.98
C HIS A 105 -11.92 -15.17 40.13
N THR A 106 -13.12 -15.10 40.68
CA THR A 106 -14.38 -15.32 40.00
C THR A 106 -14.67 -14.18 39.02
N LEU A 107 -14.70 -12.93 39.54
CA LEU A 107 -15.19 -11.75 38.79
C LEU A 107 -14.44 -11.47 37.47
N PRO A 108 -13.10 -11.52 37.40
CA PRO A 108 -12.39 -11.29 36.14
C PRO A 108 -12.73 -12.34 35.05
N ARG A 109 -12.92 -13.60 35.45
CA ARG A 109 -13.26 -14.70 34.55
C ARG A 109 -14.66 -14.52 33.97
N ILE A 110 -15.62 -14.11 34.80
CA ILE A 110 -16.99 -13.84 34.38
C ILE A 110 -17.06 -12.61 33.47
N LEU A 111 -16.32 -11.55 33.79
CA LEU A 111 -16.19 -10.37 32.90
C LEU A 111 -15.59 -10.75 31.55
N THR A 112 -14.57 -11.64 31.54
CA THR A 112 -14.01 -12.15 30.30
C THR A 112 -15.02 -12.97 29.49
N ALA A 113 -15.81 -13.82 30.15
CA ALA A 113 -16.87 -14.58 29.50
C ALA A 113 -17.99 -13.67 28.95
N SER A 114 -18.38 -12.62 29.68
CA SER A 114 -19.42 -11.69 29.28
C SER A 114 -19.10 -10.91 28.00
N ARG A 115 -17.82 -10.72 27.66
CA ARG A 115 -17.38 -10.01 26.44
C ARG A 115 -17.84 -10.68 25.15
N ASN A 116 -18.07 -12.00 25.15
CA ASN A 116 -18.46 -12.75 23.96
C ASN A 116 -19.99 -12.77 23.71
N PHE A 117 -20.76 -12.09 24.57
CA PHE A 117 -22.23 -12.04 24.45
C PHE A 117 -22.79 -10.74 23.87
N ASP A 118 -21.92 -9.82 23.49
CA ASP A 118 -22.29 -8.51 22.92
C ASP A 118 -23.35 -7.75 23.78
N THR A 119 -23.33 -7.99 25.11
CA THR A 119 -24.29 -7.41 26.04
C THR A 119 -23.60 -6.63 27.17
N LEU A 120 -23.46 -5.33 26.95
CA LEU A 120 -22.97 -4.37 27.95
C LEU A 120 -23.76 -4.46 29.28
N CYS A 121 -25.06 -4.74 29.22
CA CYS A 121 -25.93 -4.84 30.39
C CYS A 121 -25.44 -5.89 31.39
N LEU A 122 -25.02 -7.05 30.93
CA LEU A 122 -24.45 -8.10 31.79
C LEU A 122 -23.12 -7.65 32.43
N GLY A 123 -22.26 -6.99 31.64
CA GLY A 123 -21.00 -6.43 32.17
C GLY A 123 -21.25 -5.41 33.29
N LYS A 124 -22.25 -4.53 33.16
CA LYS A 124 -22.66 -3.56 34.18
C LYS A 124 -23.23 -4.24 35.44
N GLN A 125 -23.98 -5.33 35.29
CA GLN A 125 -24.46 -6.13 36.43
C GLN A 125 -23.28 -6.76 37.19
N ILE A 126 -22.30 -7.32 36.50
CA ILE A 126 -21.12 -7.90 37.13
C ILE A 126 -20.27 -6.81 37.81
N HIS A 127 -20.19 -5.60 37.22
CA HIS A 127 -19.56 -4.45 37.86
C HIS A 127 -20.26 -4.08 39.18
N ALA A 128 -21.59 -4.02 39.18
CA ALA A 128 -22.37 -3.79 40.42
C ALA A 128 -22.13 -4.86 41.46
N HIS A 129 -22.02 -6.13 41.09
CA HIS A 129 -21.61 -7.22 41.99
C HIS A 129 -20.21 -7.02 42.55
N ALA A 130 -19.24 -6.60 41.71
CA ALA A 130 -17.88 -6.29 42.13
C ALA A 130 -17.86 -5.23 43.27
N LEU A 131 -18.63 -4.15 43.08
CA LEU A 131 -18.81 -3.09 44.07
C LEU A 131 -19.48 -3.59 45.33
N LYS A 132 -20.61 -4.33 45.20
CA LYS A 132 -21.38 -4.88 46.33
C LYS A 132 -20.58 -5.84 47.19
N PHE A 133 -19.71 -6.66 46.61
CA PHE A 133 -18.89 -7.61 47.30
C PHE A 133 -17.54 -7.05 47.76
N GLY A 134 -17.25 -5.77 47.52
CA GLY A 134 -16.04 -5.09 48.02
C GLY A 134 -14.80 -5.32 47.15
N PHE A 135 -14.94 -5.84 45.94
CA PHE A 135 -13.82 -6.08 45.00
C PHE A 135 -13.63 -4.99 43.93
N GLY A 136 -14.37 -3.87 44.06
CA GLY A 136 -14.25 -2.74 43.15
C GLY A 136 -12.85 -2.16 43.06
N SER A 137 -12.04 -2.29 44.13
CA SER A 137 -10.64 -1.80 44.17
C SER A 137 -9.59 -2.87 43.89
N ASP A 138 -9.98 -4.11 43.57
CA ASP A 138 -9.02 -5.17 43.25
C ASP A 138 -8.41 -4.97 41.87
N LYS A 139 -7.08 -5.02 41.76
CA LYS A 139 -6.35 -4.74 40.51
C LYS A 139 -6.73 -5.63 39.33
N TYR A 140 -7.08 -6.89 39.55
CA TYR A 140 -7.46 -7.84 38.51
C TYR A 140 -8.90 -7.59 38.06
N VAL A 141 -9.78 -7.25 38.99
CA VAL A 141 -11.18 -6.88 38.67
C VAL A 141 -11.22 -5.57 37.91
N ILE A 142 -10.45 -4.56 38.32
CA ILE A 142 -10.34 -3.27 37.63
C ILE A 142 -9.86 -3.47 36.17
N THR A 143 -8.80 -4.26 35.97
CA THR A 143 -8.27 -4.53 34.63
C THR A 143 -9.33 -5.21 33.74
N ALA A 144 -10.07 -6.18 34.28
CA ALA A 144 -11.14 -6.85 33.54
C ALA A 144 -12.33 -5.91 33.23
N LEU A 145 -12.65 -5.00 34.15
CA LEU A 145 -13.67 -3.96 33.93
C LEU A 145 -13.24 -2.97 32.84
N MET A 146 -11.99 -2.52 32.89
CA MET A 146 -11.43 -1.66 31.84
C MET A 146 -11.49 -2.31 30.47
N GLU A 147 -11.12 -3.59 30.35
CA GLU A 147 -11.23 -4.34 29.11
C GLU A 147 -12.68 -4.44 28.63
N MET A 148 -13.61 -4.70 29.52
CA MET A 148 -15.04 -4.80 29.21
C MET A 148 -15.59 -3.46 28.73
N TYR A 149 -15.40 -2.37 29.47
CA TYR A 149 -15.85 -1.05 29.07
C TYR A 149 -15.17 -0.55 27.79
N GLY A 150 -13.86 -0.80 27.67
CA GLY A 150 -13.10 -0.47 26.48
C GLY A 150 -13.53 -1.22 25.21
N LEU A 151 -14.16 -2.39 25.36
CA LEU A 151 -14.73 -3.14 24.24
C LEU A 151 -16.10 -2.60 23.82
N PHE A 152 -16.98 -2.32 24.80
CA PHE A 152 -18.39 -1.99 24.54
C PHE A 152 -18.70 -0.50 24.43
N GLU A 153 -18.03 0.34 25.21
CA GLU A 153 -18.28 1.79 25.28
C GLU A 153 -17.09 2.64 24.83
N GLY A 154 -15.95 2.00 24.58
CA GLY A 154 -14.74 2.67 24.12
C GLY A 154 -13.74 3.07 25.22
N ALA A 155 -12.59 3.59 24.79
CA ALA A 155 -11.46 3.90 25.64
C ALA A 155 -11.77 4.97 26.69
N ASP A 156 -12.67 5.91 26.38
CA ASP A 156 -13.04 7.00 27.31
C ASP A 156 -13.80 6.46 28.54
N SER A 157 -14.63 5.42 28.38
CA SER A 157 -15.31 4.75 29.48
C SER A 157 -14.34 3.89 30.30
N ALA A 158 -13.42 3.20 29.64
CA ALA A 158 -12.34 2.50 30.33
C ALA A 158 -11.44 3.47 31.11
N ARG A 159 -11.18 4.67 30.58
CA ARG A 159 -10.41 5.72 31.25
C ARG A 159 -11.11 6.19 32.54
N ARG A 160 -12.42 6.36 32.53
CA ARG A 160 -13.18 6.70 33.75
C ARG A 160 -13.00 5.64 34.85
N VAL A 161 -13.04 4.36 34.50
CA VAL A 161 -12.76 3.27 35.45
C VAL A 161 -11.32 3.35 35.93
N PHE A 162 -10.36 3.55 35.01
CA PHE A 162 -8.94 3.68 35.35
C PHE A 162 -8.63 4.85 36.29
N ASP A 163 -9.31 6.00 36.13
CA ASP A 163 -9.05 7.20 36.94
C ASP A 163 -9.67 7.12 38.33
N GLN A 164 -10.77 6.38 38.51
CA GLN A 164 -11.38 6.16 39.83
C GLN A 164 -10.46 5.43 40.82
N PHE A 165 -9.48 4.68 40.34
CA PHE A 165 -8.61 3.84 41.13
C PHE A 165 -7.14 4.29 41.08
N SER A 166 -6.90 5.54 41.48
CA SER A 166 -5.59 6.21 41.38
C SER A 166 -4.46 5.53 42.18
N SER A 167 -4.76 4.81 43.31
CA SER A 167 -3.76 4.25 44.21
C SER A 167 -3.24 2.84 43.86
N GLN A 168 -3.82 2.17 42.85
CA GLN A 168 -3.49 0.77 42.51
C GLN A 168 -3.17 0.56 41.01
N LYS A 169 -2.74 1.60 40.35
CA LYS A 169 -2.35 1.52 38.94
C LYS A 169 -1.06 0.70 38.81
N ASN A 170 -1.15 -0.42 38.11
CA ASN A 170 0.00 -1.28 37.80
C ASN A 170 0.38 -1.19 36.31
N SER A 171 1.50 -1.76 35.90
CA SER A 171 1.96 -1.75 34.50
C SER A 171 0.90 -2.28 33.53
N VAL A 172 0.17 -3.34 33.94
CA VAL A 172 -0.87 -3.97 33.12
C VAL A 172 -2.04 -3.02 32.83
N SER A 173 -2.50 -2.25 33.83
CA SER A 173 -3.60 -1.29 33.64
C SER A 173 -3.20 -0.11 32.74
N TRP A 174 -1.96 0.38 32.88
CA TRP A 174 -1.41 1.42 32.02
C TRP A 174 -1.25 0.94 30.57
N THR A 175 -0.65 -0.24 30.39
CA THR A 175 -0.48 -0.88 29.08
C THR A 175 -1.83 -1.14 28.39
N LEU A 176 -2.83 -1.56 29.17
CA LEU A 176 -4.18 -1.76 28.66
C LEU A 176 -4.80 -0.45 28.16
N MET A 177 -4.68 0.65 28.91
CA MET A 177 -5.17 1.96 28.46
C MET A 177 -4.50 2.42 27.16
N ALA A 178 -3.17 2.31 27.09
CA ALA A 178 -2.44 2.65 25.86
C ALA A 178 -2.88 1.78 24.67
N ARG A 179 -3.14 0.49 24.88
CA ARG A 179 -3.69 -0.42 23.87
C ARG A 179 -5.09 -0.03 23.41
N LEU A 180 -5.99 0.34 24.31
CA LEU A 180 -7.34 0.76 24.00
C LEU A 180 -7.33 2.04 23.14
N TYR A 181 -6.54 3.05 23.52
CA TYR A 181 -6.36 4.26 22.70
C TYR A 181 -5.75 3.95 21.32
N SER A 182 -4.76 3.07 21.26
CA SER A 182 -4.17 2.65 20.00
C SER A 182 -5.18 1.95 19.08
N ARG A 183 -6.11 1.16 19.64
CA ARG A 183 -7.19 0.49 18.90
C ARG A 183 -8.22 1.47 18.35
N GLU A 184 -8.55 2.53 19.07
CA GLU A 184 -9.49 3.58 18.65
C GLU A 184 -8.86 4.63 17.70
N ALA A 185 -7.68 4.36 17.17
CA ALA A 185 -6.94 5.29 16.33
C ALA A 185 -6.65 6.65 17.02
N LYS A 186 -6.46 6.64 18.34
CA LYS A 186 -6.04 7.78 19.17
C LYS A 186 -4.57 7.60 19.65
N PRO A 187 -3.58 7.47 18.75
CA PRO A 187 -2.21 7.11 19.14
C PRO A 187 -1.51 8.18 20.00
N GLY A 188 -1.91 9.45 19.88
CA GLY A 188 -1.38 10.51 20.74
C GLY A 188 -1.68 10.27 22.23
N LEU A 189 -2.92 9.88 22.56
CA LEU A 189 -3.32 9.55 23.94
C LEU A 189 -2.60 8.27 24.46
N ALA A 190 -2.29 7.34 23.57
CA ALA A 190 -1.50 6.17 23.95
C ALA A 190 -0.07 6.55 24.38
N ILE A 191 0.58 7.47 23.67
CA ILE A 191 1.90 7.99 24.00
C ILE A 191 1.86 8.79 25.31
N GLU A 192 0.87 9.67 25.46
CA GLU A 192 0.68 10.43 26.71
C GLU A 192 0.46 9.51 27.93
N THR A 193 -0.36 8.48 27.77
CA THR A 193 -0.59 7.47 28.81
C THR A 193 0.70 6.78 29.22
N PHE A 194 1.58 6.46 28.27
CA PHE A 194 2.88 5.88 28.56
C PHE A 194 3.80 6.87 29.31
N HIS A 195 3.82 8.14 28.92
CA HIS A 195 4.58 9.15 29.66
C HIS A 195 4.09 9.31 31.10
N GLN A 196 2.77 9.31 31.32
CA GLN A 196 2.18 9.32 32.65
C GLN A 196 2.63 8.10 33.47
N MET A 197 2.68 6.91 32.84
CA MET A 197 3.20 5.69 33.47
C MET A 197 4.67 5.85 33.90
N VAL A 198 5.52 6.36 33.02
CA VAL A 198 6.95 6.58 33.29
C VAL A 198 7.17 7.63 34.37
N THR A 199 6.41 8.73 34.36
CA THR A 199 6.54 9.81 35.36
C THR A 199 6.06 9.42 36.74
N LEU A 200 5.02 8.61 36.85
CA LEU A 200 4.50 8.14 38.14
C LEU A 200 5.36 7.01 38.76
N GLY A 201 6.07 6.24 37.93
CA GLY A 201 7.09 5.30 38.37
C GLY A 201 8.37 5.97 38.93
N ALA A 202 8.53 7.27 38.72
CA ALA A 202 9.71 8.05 39.09
C ALA A 202 9.58 8.78 40.42
N SER A 203 8.95 8.15 41.46
CA SER A 203 8.85 8.71 42.81
C SER A 203 10.13 8.49 43.63
N GLY A 204 11.30 8.93 43.13
CA GLY A 204 12.60 8.87 43.78
C GLY A 204 13.73 9.41 42.92
N GLU A 205 14.93 9.62 43.45
CA GLU A 205 16.12 10.10 42.72
C GLU A 205 16.58 9.16 41.60
N GLU A 206 16.23 7.87 41.68
CA GLU A 206 16.43 6.89 40.60
C GLU A 206 15.07 6.53 39.95
N ARG A 207 14.99 6.65 38.62
CA ARG A 207 13.81 6.22 37.87
C ARG A 207 13.66 4.72 37.94
N ASP A 208 12.67 4.24 38.69
CA ASP A 208 12.32 2.82 38.69
C ASP A 208 11.67 2.43 37.36
N LEU A 209 12.48 1.93 36.43
CA LEU A 209 12.04 1.43 35.13
C LEU A 209 11.45 0.03 35.18
N SER A 210 11.42 -0.62 36.34
CA SER A 210 10.88 -1.98 36.54
C SER A 210 9.37 -2.07 36.25
N VAL A 211 8.69 -0.94 36.27
CA VAL A 211 7.25 -0.84 35.94
C VAL A 211 7.01 -1.02 34.43
N ILE A 212 8.04 -0.81 33.59
CA ILE A 212 7.91 -0.88 32.12
C ILE A 212 8.12 -2.32 31.67
N ASP A 213 7.13 -2.86 30.96
CA ASP A 213 7.23 -4.18 30.33
C ASP A 213 7.37 -4.08 28.78
N ALA A 214 7.77 -5.18 28.16
CA ALA A 214 7.96 -5.26 26.71
C ALA A 214 6.66 -4.95 25.92
N VAL A 215 5.49 -5.24 26.52
CA VAL A 215 4.19 -5.01 25.87
C VAL A 215 3.84 -3.52 25.87
N ALA A 216 4.15 -2.80 26.94
CA ALA A 216 3.99 -1.34 27.03
C ALA A 216 4.84 -0.64 25.98
N LEU A 217 6.15 -0.98 25.91
CA LEU A 217 7.07 -0.44 24.93
C LEU A 217 6.61 -0.73 23.49
N SER A 218 6.24 -1.97 23.21
CA SER A 218 5.72 -2.36 21.89
C SER A 218 4.48 -1.56 21.50
N THR A 219 3.54 -1.38 22.43
CA THR A 219 2.29 -0.64 22.19
C THR A 219 2.55 0.82 21.83
N VAL A 220 3.43 1.50 22.58
CA VAL A 220 3.72 2.92 22.36
C VAL A 220 4.60 3.14 21.11
N LEU A 221 5.53 2.24 20.82
CA LEU A 221 6.33 2.29 19.60
C LEU A 221 5.46 2.16 18.35
N VAL A 222 4.46 1.27 18.38
CA VAL A 222 3.47 1.18 17.29
C VAL A 222 2.66 2.48 17.15
N ALA A 223 2.32 3.12 18.27
CA ALA A 223 1.63 4.43 18.24
C ALA A 223 2.51 5.54 17.63
N CYS A 224 3.79 5.59 17.97
CA CYS A 224 4.76 6.51 17.36
C CYS A 224 4.89 6.31 15.85
N GLY A 225 4.97 5.06 15.39
CA GLY A 225 5.01 4.73 13.96
C GLY A 225 3.77 5.22 13.21
N ARG A 226 2.58 5.03 13.78
CA ARG A 226 1.31 5.52 13.19
C ARG A 226 1.25 7.05 13.05
N LEU A 227 1.79 7.79 14.03
CA LEU A 227 1.88 9.25 14.00
C LEU A 227 3.07 9.77 13.19
N LYS A 228 3.98 8.89 12.77
CA LYS A 228 5.29 9.26 12.18
C LYS A 228 6.11 10.17 13.10
N ALA A 229 5.98 9.99 14.42
CA ALA A 229 6.62 10.78 15.45
C ALA A 229 8.04 10.25 15.74
N LEU A 230 8.99 10.46 14.81
CA LEU A 230 10.34 9.90 14.89
C LEU A 230 11.09 10.32 16.15
N GLN A 231 11.01 11.59 16.55
CA GLN A 231 11.74 12.10 17.72
C GLN A 231 11.24 11.45 19.01
N GLU A 232 9.93 11.26 19.11
CA GLU A 232 9.32 10.58 20.24
C GLU A 232 9.68 9.09 20.28
N GLY A 233 9.67 8.44 19.11
CA GLY A 233 10.14 7.07 18.96
C GLY A 233 11.59 6.88 19.41
N LYS A 234 12.49 7.85 19.12
CA LYS A 234 13.87 7.82 19.60
C LYS A 234 13.99 7.94 21.12
N LYS A 235 13.19 8.78 21.78
CA LYS A 235 13.15 8.86 23.24
C LYS A 235 12.72 7.54 23.86
N ILE A 236 11.69 6.90 23.29
CA ILE A 236 11.20 5.61 23.78
C ILE A 236 12.23 4.51 23.52
N HIS A 237 12.98 4.55 22.43
CA HIS A 237 14.11 3.65 22.19
C HIS A 237 15.19 3.78 23.27
N GLU A 238 15.54 5.02 23.68
CA GLU A 238 16.45 5.23 24.82
C GLU A 238 15.91 4.68 26.14
N ILE A 239 14.60 4.76 26.36
CA ILE A 239 13.97 4.12 27.52
C ILE A 239 14.10 2.59 27.43
N ALA A 240 13.84 1.99 26.26
CA ALA A 240 13.98 0.56 26.02
C ALA A 240 15.42 0.07 26.28
N ARG A 241 16.42 0.87 25.90
CA ARG A 241 17.84 0.59 26.16
C ARG A 241 18.15 0.63 27.66
N LYS A 242 17.68 1.67 28.37
CA LYS A 242 17.90 1.83 29.82
C LYS A 242 17.20 0.78 30.67
N SER A 243 16.07 0.23 30.18
CA SER A 243 15.33 -0.86 30.85
C SER A 243 15.81 -2.25 30.42
N GLU A 244 16.90 -2.35 29.64
CA GLU A 244 17.49 -3.61 29.13
C GLU A 244 16.50 -4.45 28.26
N LEU A 245 15.41 -3.82 27.80
CA LEU A 245 14.38 -4.48 26.99
C LEU A 245 14.62 -4.34 25.48
N GLU A 246 15.68 -3.65 25.05
CA GLU A 246 16.03 -3.47 23.64
C GLU A 246 16.27 -4.83 22.93
N SER A 247 16.87 -5.79 23.62
CA SER A 247 17.15 -7.14 23.10
C SER A 247 15.92 -8.05 23.05
N ASN A 248 14.81 -7.66 23.69
CA ASN A 248 13.57 -8.43 23.61
C ASN A 248 13.00 -8.39 22.19
N ILE A 249 12.75 -9.56 21.60
CA ILE A 249 12.31 -9.68 20.18
C ILE A 249 11.03 -8.89 19.87
N LEU A 250 10.08 -8.81 20.82
CA LEU A 250 8.85 -8.02 20.63
C LEU A 250 9.14 -6.53 20.56
N VAL A 251 10.06 -6.03 21.41
CA VAL A 251 10.48 -4.63 21.44
C VAL A 251 11.31 -4.30 20.20
N SER A 252 12.28 -5.14 19.84
CA SER A 252 13.12 -4.97 18.65
C SER A 252 12.28 -4.94 17.37
N ASN A 253 11.31 -5.85 17.21
CA ASN A 253 10.38 -5.84 16.08
C ASN A 253 9.50 -4.58 16.04
N SER A 254 9.11 -4.06 17.22
CA SER A 254 8.32 -2.83 17.32
C SER A 254 9.14 -1.58 17.03
N LEU A 255 10.42 -1.53 17.46
CA LEU A 255 11.38 -0.50 17.11
C LEU A 255 11.63 -0.48 15.60
N LEU A 256 11.88 -1.65 15.03
CA LEU A 256 12.07 -1.82 13.59
C LEU A 256 10.88 -1.23 12.81
N LYS A 257 9.67 -1.64 13.19
CA LYS A 257 8.44 -1.17 12.55
C LYS A 257 8.25 0.34 12.73
N MET A 258 8.48 0.87 13.93
CA MET A 258 8.39 2.31 14.21
C MET A 258 9.32 3.12 13.32
N TYR A 259 10.60 2.75 13.23
CA TYR A 259 11.56 3.46 12.37
C TYR A 259 11.18 3.38 10.90
N LEU A 260 10.72 2.23 10.42
CA LEU A 260 10.27 2.04 9.02
C LEU A 260 9.02 2.85 8.69
N ASP A 261 8.06 2.93 9.60
CA ASP A 261 6.84 3.71 9.42
C ASP A 261 7.13 5.23 9.46
N CYS A 262 8.14 5.65 10.22
CA CYS A 262 8.67 7.02 10.23
C CYS A 262 9.58 7.34 9.03
N GLY A 263 9.89 6.37 8.16
CA GLY A 263 10.77 6.56 7.00
C GLY A 263 12.27 6.57 7.32
N SER A 264 12.68 6.27 8.55
CA SER A 264 14.08 6.22 8.96
C SER A 264 14.69 4.83 8.72
N ILE A 265 14.98 4.51 7.46
CA ILE A 265 15.52 3.21 7.06
C ILE A 265 16.87 2.92 7.71
N LYS A 266 17.70 3.96 7.88
CA LYS A 266 19.03 3.83 8.49
C LYS A 266 18.94 3.35 9.93
N ASP A 267 18.10 4.00 10.75
CA ASP A 267 17.92 3.60 12.15
C ASP A 267 17.27 2.20 12.24
N ALA A 268 16.30 1.90 11.35
CA ALA A 268 15.72 0.56 11.26
C ALA A 268 16.78 -0.51 10.93
N ARG A 269 17.68 -0.22 10.01
CA ARG A 269 18.75 -1.15 9.66
C ARG A 269 19.71 -1.39 10.82
N LEU A 270 20.08 -0.35 11.56
CA LEU A 270 20.90 -0.48 12.75
C LEU A 270 20.25 -1.39 13.79
N VAL A 271 18.96 -1.19 14.11
CA VAL A 271 18.22 -2.07 15.01
C VAL A 271 18.27 -3.51 14.53
N PHE A 272 17.95 -3.75 13.24
CA PHE A 272 17.95 -5.08 12.65
C PHE A 272 19.31 -5.79 12.75
N ASP A 273 20.40 -5.05 12.45
CA ASP A 273 21.75 -5.62 12.48
C ASP A 273 22.20 -5.98 13.90
N HIS A 274 21.76 -5.22 14.91
CA HIS A 274 22.07 -5.47 16.34
C HIS A 274 21.19 -6.56 16.99
N MET A 275 20.08 -6.97 16.35
CA MET A 275 19.24 -8.06 16.87
C MET A 275 20.05 -9.37 16.95
N GLN A 276 20.12 -9.97 18.14
CA GLN A 276 20.79 -11.26 18.37
C GLN A 276 20.04 -12.40 17.68
N GLU A 277 18.73 -12.43 17.85
CA GLU A 277 17.83 -13.37 17.19
C GLU A 277 16.93 -12.64 16.21
N LYS A 278 16.81 -13.19 15.00
CA LYS A 278 15.99 -12.65 13.93
C LYS A 278 14.92 -13.67 13.55
N ASP A 279 13.68 -13.34 13.76
CA ASP A 279 12.55 -14.19 13.37
C ASP A 279 12.00 -13.79 11.99
N ILE A 280 11.03 -14.55 11.50
CA ILE A 280 10.37 -14.26 10.22
C ILE A 280 9.72 -12.87 10.19
N ILE A 281 9.28 -12.36 11.36
CA ILE A 281 8.63 -11.05 11.49
C ILE A 281 9.66 -9.94 11.28
N SER A 282 10.84 -10.03 11.92
CA SER A 282 11.92 -9.04 11.77
C SER A 282 12.43 -8.98 10.33
N TRP A 283 12.67 -10.13 9.69
CA TRP A 283 13.08 -10.20 8.30
C TRP A 283 12.04 -9.63 7.34
N THR A 284 10.77 -10.00 7.52
CA THR A 284 9.68 -9.48 6.69
C THR A 284 9.47 -8.00 6.88
N ALA A 285 9.59 -7.50 8.12
CA ALA A 285 9.45 -6.08 8.42
C ALA A 285 10.51 -5.24 7.71
N ILE A 286 11.79 -5.60 7.87
CA ILE A 286 12.89 -4.83 7.24
C ILE A 286 12.81 -4.88 5.72
N LEU A 287 12.53 -6.06 5.14
CA LEU A 287 12.37 -6.26 3.71
C LEU A 287 11.23 -5.38 3.15
N ARG A 288 10.04 -5.46 3.76
CA ARG A 288 8.88 -4.64 3.40
C ARG A 288 9.17 -3.15 3.55
N GLY A 289 9.90 -2.77 4.60
CA GLY A 289 10.32 -1.40 4.83
C GLY A 289 11.20 -0.86 3.71
N TYR A 290 12.21 -1.61 3.27
CA TYR A 290 13.04 -1.22 2.14
C TYR A 290 12.23 -1.09 0.85
N VAL A 291 11.38 -2.08 0.53
CA VAL A 291 10.54 -2.05 -0.68
C VAL A 291 9.57 -0.86 -0.67
N LYS A 292 8.92 -0.59 0.47
CA LYS A 292 7.99 0.55 0.63
C LYS A 292 8.68 1.91 0.43
N ASN A 293 9.93 2.03 0.85
CA ASN A 293 10.70 3.27 0.78
C ASN A 293 11.61 3.33 -0.48
N GLY A 294 11.40 2.47 -1.48
CA GLY A 294 12.11 2.52 -2.75
C GLY A 294 13.49 1.84 -2.78
N GLY A 295 13.90 1.20 -1.69
CA GLY A 295 15.15 0.44 -1.60
C GLY A 295 15.02 -0.97 -2.19
N PHE A 296 14.57 -1.08 -3.44
CA PHE A 296 14.21 -2.34 -4.08
C PHE A 296 15.35 -3.36 -4.17
N ASN A 297 16.55 -2.90 -4.53
CA ASN A 297 17.74 -3.76 -4.60
C ASN A 297 18.12 -4.33 -3.24
N GLU A 298 18.04 -3.52 -2.19
CA GLU A 298 18.30 -3.97 -0.82
C GLU A 298 17.23 -4.94 -0.34
N GLY A 299 15.96 -4.71 -0.71
CA GLY A 299 14.87 -5.65 -0.45
C GLY A 299 15.14 -7.04 -1.06
N LEU A 300 15.59 -7.10 -2.32
CA LEU A 300 15.94 -8.37 -2.98
C LEU A 300 17.17 -9.04 -2.35
N LYS A 301 18.17 -8.26 -1.92
CA LYS A 301 19.34 -8.79 -1.20
C LYS A 301 18.92 -9.39 0.15
N LEU A 302 18.06 -8.70 0.90
CA LEU A 302 17.56 -9.17 2.19
C LEU A 302 16.77 -10.47 2.04
N PHE A 303 15.96 -10.60 0.99
CA PHE A 303 15.24 -11.84 0.69
C PHE A 303 16.19 -13.04 0.47
N ARG A 304 17.32 -12.82 -0.21
CA ARG A 304 18.37 -13.84 -0.39
C ARG A 304 19.06 -14.16 0.92
N LEU A 305 19.43 -13.15 1.71
CA LEU A 305 20.08 -13.34 3.01
C LEU A 305 19.18 -14.12 3.97
N MET A 306 17.89 -13.80 4.05
CA MET A 306 16.91 -14.53 4.86
C MET A 306 16.91 -16.03 4.55
N ASN A 307 16.96 -16.40 3.25
CA ASN A 307 17.05 -17.80 2.84
C ASN A 307 18.40 -18.45 3.22
N LEU A 308 19.51 -17.69 3.14
CA LEU A 308 20.83 -18.17 3.53
C LEU A 308 20.94 -18.40 5.05
N ASP A 309 20.28 -17.58 5.84
CA ASP A 309 20.19 -17.73 7.31
C ASP A 309 19.22 -18.88 7.71
N GLY A 310 18.67 -19.62 6.73
CA GLY A 310 17.80 -20.77 6.96
C GLY A 310 16.37 -20.42 7.33
N ILE A 311 15.99 -19.14 7.37
CA ILE A 311 14.63 -18.70 7.66
C ILE A 311 13.82 -18.72 6.37
N LYS A 312 12.79 -19.56 6.32
CA LYS A 312 11.94 -19.73 5.13
C LYS A 312 10.94 -18.58 4.98
N PRO A 313 11.01 -17.82 3.87
CA PRO A 313 10.00 -16.81 3.54
C PRO A 313 8.58 -17.40 3.47
N ASP A 314 7.65 -16.76 4.13
CA ASP A 314 6.22 -17.09 4.09
C ASP A 314 5.47 -16.32 2.99
N SER A 315 4.14 -16.50 2.92
CA SER A 315 3.29 -15.80 1.96
C SER A 315 3.38 -14.28 2.06
N LEU A 316 3.53 -13.75 3.28
CA LEU A 316 3.64 -12.31 3.52
C LEU A 316 4.99 -11.77 3.05
N THR A 317 6.08 -12.51 3.30
CA THR A 317 7.41 -12.16 2.84
C THR A 317 7.49 -12.17 1.31
N VAL A 318 7.00 -13.24 0.68
CA VAL A 318 6.97 -13.38 -0.79
C VAL A 318 6.16 -12.24 -1.42
N SER A 319 4.94 -11.99 -0.94
CA SER A 319 4.10 -10.89 -1.48
C SER A 319 4.70 -9.51 -1.26
N SER A 320 5.51 -9.32 -0.20
CA SER A 320 6.17 -8.05 0.11
C SER A 320 7.39 -7.77 -0.77
N VAL A 321 8.08 -8.78 -1.28
CA VAL A 321 9.28 -8.60 -2.12
C VAL A 321 8.95 -8.50 -3.61
N LEU A 322 7.89 -9.12 -4.10
CA LEU A 322 7.50 -9.11 -5.52
C LEU A 322 7.36 -7.70 -6.12
N PRO A 323 6.83 -6.68 -5.40
CA PRO A 323 6.81 -5.31 -5.91
C PRO A 323 8.19 -4.72 -6.23
N ALA A 324 9.27 -5.20 -5.59
CA ALA A 324 10.62 -4.78 -5.94
C ALA A 324 11.01 -5.25 -7.36
N CYS A 325 10.62 -6.47 -7.74
CA CYS A 325 10.87 -7.00 -9.08
C CYS A 325 10.15 -6.18 -10.16
N SER A 326 8.88 -5.82 -9.92
CA SER A 326 8.10 -5.02 -10.87
C SER A 326 8.62 -3.59 -11.03
N ARG A 327 9.16 -3.00 -9.95
CA ARG A 327 9.73 -1.65 -9.99
C ARG A 327 11.09 -1.58 -10.67
N LEU A 328 11.91 -2.61 -10.50
CA LEU A 328 13.22 -2.72 -11.15
C LEU A 328 13.13 -3.28 -12.57
N SER A 329 11.94 -3.72 -13.01
CA SER A 329 11.76 -4.51 -14.23
C SER A 329 12.64 -5.77 -14.25
N ALA A 330 12.92 -6.31 -13.06
CA ALA A 330 13.79 -7.46 -12.82
C ALA A 330 13.00 -8.77 -12.99
N GLN A 331 12.59 -9.07 -14.21
CA GLN A 331 11.73 -10.19 -14.56
C GLN A 331 12.32 -11.54 -14.11
N LYS A 332 13.64 -11.71 -14.22
CA LYS A 332 14.31 -12.96 -13.83
C LYS A 332 14.19 -13.22 -12.33
N HIS A 333 14.43 -12.20 -11.52
CA HIS A 333 14.24 -12.31 -10.06
C HIS A 333 12.79 -12.61 -9.69
N GLY A 334 11.83 -12.01 -10.38
CA GLY A 334 10.41 -12.34 -10.22
C GLY A 334 10.10 -13.81 -10.51
N ARG A 335 10.68 -14.39 -11.57
CA ARG A 335 10.55 -15.82 -11.88
C ARG A 335 11.24 -16.72 -10.86
N GLU A 336 12.40 -16.30 -10.31
CA GLU A 336 13.09 -17.02 -9.23
C GLU A 336 12.23 -17.08 -7.97
N ILE A 337 11.59 -15.95 -7.59
CA ILE A 337 10.68 -15.88 -6.44
C ILE A 337 9.40 -16.68 -6.69
N HIS A 338 8.86 -16.66 -7.92
CA HIS A 338 7.72 -17.51 -8.29
C HIS A 338 8.08 -18.99 -8.19
N ALA A 339 9.25 -19.40 -8.70
CA ALA A 339 9.72 -20.77 -8.57
C ALA A 339 9.97 -21.18 -7.11
N TYR A 340 10.39 -20.24 -6.25
CA TYR A 340 10.48 -20.45 -4.81
C TYR A 340 9.09 -20.70 -4.21
N SER A 341 8.08 -19.87 -4.55
CA SER A 341 6.72 -20.01 -4.01
C SER A 341 6.09 -21.35 -4.39
N LEU A 342 6.28 -21.82 -5.62
CA LEU A 342 5.85 -23.15 -6.08
C LEU A 342 6.50 -24.28 -5.27
N ARG A 343 7.82 -24.23 -5.06
CA ARG A 343 8.56 -25.28 -4.32
C ARG A 343 8.20 -25.34 -2.84
N ASN A 344 7.79 -24.23 -2.25
CA ASN A 344 7.44 -24.13 -0.82
C ASN A 344 5.92 -24.10 -0.57
N HIS A 345 5.11 -24.36 -1.61
CA HIS A 345 3.63 -24.43 -1.53
C HIS A 345 2.97 -23.17 -0.95
N VAL A 346 3.58 -21.98 -1.14
CA VAL A 346 2.97 -20.69 -0.77
C VAL A 346 2.26 -20.03 -1.94
N ASP A 347 2.36 -20.58 -3.14
CA ASP A 347 1.73 -20.10 -4.38
C ASP A 347 0.21 -20.23 -4.39
N SER A 348 -0.38 -21.12 -3.58
CA SER A 348 -1.83 -21.26 -3.44
C SER A 348 -2.48 -20.11 -2.64
N ASN A 349 -1.70 -19.31 -1.94
CA ASN A 349 -2.21 -18.16 -1.19
C ASN A 349 -2.63 -17.03 -2.14
N ILE A 350 -3.88 -16.55 -2.01
CA ILE A 350 -4.46 -15.52 -2.88
C ILE A 350 -3.64 -14.23 -2.91
N VAL A 351 -3.03 -13.84 -1.77
CA VAL A 351 -2.19 -12.64 -1.69
C VAL A 351 -0.92 -12.79 -2.50
N VAL A 352 -0.32 -13.99 -2.50
CA VAL A 352 0.87 -14.31 -3.32
C VAL A 352 0.50 -14.33 -4.80
N GLN A 353 -0.64 -14.95 -5.15
CA GLN A 353 -1.12 -15.00 -6.52
C GLN A 353 -1.38 -13.60 -7.07
N ASN A 354 -2.05 -12.74 -6.30
CA ASN A 354 -2.30 -11.33 -6.68
C ASN A 354 -0.97 -10.56 -6.86
N ALA A 355 0.00 -10.76 -5.98
CA ALA A 355 1.31 -10.13 -6.08
C ALA A 355 2.12 -10.65 -7.28
N LEU A 356 2.01 -11.95 -7.62
CA LEU A 356 2.63 -12.52 -8.82
C LEU A 356 2.00 -11.98 -10.11
N ILE A 357 0.67 -11.87 -10.16
CA ILE A 357 -0.05 -11.27 -11.29
C ILE A 357 0.42 -9.82 -11.48
N ASP A 358 0.43 -9.01 -10.41
CA ASP A 358 0.89 -7.62 -10.46
C ASP A 358 2.36 -7.53 -10.94
N MET A 359 3.22 -8.41 -10.44
CA MET A 359 4.63 -8.47 -10.83
C MET A 359 4.77 -8.80 -12.32
N TYR A 360 4.06 -9.80 -12.83
CA TYR A 360 4.16 -10.17 -14.24
C TYR A 360 3.56 -9.11 -15.15
N MET A 361 2.41 -8.53 -14.80
CA MET A 361 1.81 -7.41 -15.55
C MET A 361 2.76 -6.22 -15.61
N LYS A 362 3.35 -5.80 -14.50
CA LYS A 362 4.29 -4.67 -14.44
C LYS A 362 5.69 -4.98 -14.98
N SER A 363 5.97 -6.22 -15.32
CA SER A 363 7.20 -6.65 -15.98
C SER A 363 7.01 -6.93 -17.48
N GLY A 364 5.85 -6.65 -18.04
CA GLY A 364 5.58 -6.82 -19.46
C GLY A 364 5.20 -8.24 -19.88
N CYS A 365 4.81 -9.12 -18.95
CA CYS A 365 4.52 -10.54 -19.19
C CYS A 365 3.05 -10.88 -18.99
N THR A 366 2.17 -10.35 -19.81
CA THR A 366 0.70 -10.52 -19.71
C THR A 366 0.27 -11.98 -19.74
N GLU A 367 0.89 -12.81 -20.61
CA GLU A 367 0.56 -14.25 -20.71
C GLU A 367 0.80 -15.01 -19.40
N SER A 368 1.92 -14.69 -18.72
CA SER A 368 2.24 -15.38 -17.45
C SER A 368 1.26 -14.98 -16.36
N ALA A 369 0.85 -13.70 -16.33
CA ALA A 369 -0.16 -13.21 -15.41
C ALA A 369 -1.52 -13.86 -15.66
N SER A 370 -1.96 -13.95 -16.93
CA SER A 370 -3.22 -14.62 -17.31
C SER A 370 -3.24 -16.08 -16.88
N LYS A 371 -2.15 -16.81 -17.11
CA LYS A 371 -2.04 -18.24 -16.72
C LYS A 371 -2.20 -18.43 -15.20
N ILE A 372 -1.69 -17.51 -14.39
CA ILE A 372 -1.87 -17.56 -12.93
C ILE A 372 -3.33 -17.26 -12.60
N PHE A 373 -3.88 -16.17 -13.14
CA PHE A 373 -5.26 -15.75 -12.91
C PHE A 373 -6.26 -16.85 -13.27
N ASP A 374 -6.09 -17.50 -14.42
CA ASP A 374 -7.00 -18.55 -14.89
C ASP A 374 -6.96 -19.79 -13.97
N ARG A 375 -5.81 -20.10 -13.38
CA ARG A 375 -5.61 -21.24 -12.46
C ARG A 375 -6.10 -20.96 -11.04
N MET A 376 -6.37 -19.72 -10.67
CA MET A 376 -6.87 -19.37 -9.34
C MET A 376 -8.24 -20.03 -9.11
N SER A 377 -8.36 -20.78 -8.02
CA SER A 377 -9.63 -21.41 -7.58
C SER A 377 -10.64 -20.37 -7.10
N GLU A 378 -10.16 -19.40 -6.36
CA GLU A 378 -10.94 -18.27 -5.84
C GLU A 378 -10.31 -16.95 -6.33
N LYS A 379 -11.15 -16.00 -6.71
CA LYS A 379 -10.73 -14.69 -7.19
C LYS A 379 -11.42 -13.61 -6.36
N ASP A 380 -10.63 -12.83 -5.64
CA ASP A 380 -11.15 -11.67 -4.91
C ASP A 380 -11.18 -10.41 -5.79
N ILE A 381 -11.71 -9.32 -5.25
CA ILE A 381 -11.78 -8.04 -5.96
C ILE A 381 -10.39 -7.57 -6.44
N ILE A 382 -9.33 -7.89 -5.67
CA ILE A 382 -7.97 -7.50 -6.00
C ILE A 382 -7.47 -8.29 -7.20
N SER A 383 -7.74 -9.60 -7.26
CA SER A 383 -7.36 -10.43 -8.39
C SER A 383 -7.90 -9.87 -9.71
N TRP A 384 -9.17 -9.49 -9.73
CA TRP A 384 -9.81 -8.89 -10.90
C TRP A 384 -9.26 -7.50 -11.22
N THR A 385 -9.14 -6.63 -10.22
CA THR A 385 -8.67 -5.24 -10.44
C THR A 385 -7.22 -5.19 -10.91
N VAL A 386 -6.34 -6.04 -10.40
CA VAL A 386 -4.94 -6.12 -10.85
C VAL A 386 -4.84 -6.58 -12.30
N MET A 387 -5.66 -7.54 -12.71
CA MET A 387 -5.73 -7.98 -14.12
C MET A 387 -6.25 -6.88 -15.05
N ILE A 388 -7.35 -6.22 -14.68
CA ILE A 388 -7.95 -5.14 -15.48
C ILE A 388 -6.97 -3.97 -15.64
N LEU A 389 -6.34 -3.52 -14.55
CA LEU A 389 -5.31 -2.49 -14.59
C LEU A 389 -4.09 -2.92 -15.40
N GLY A 390 -3.68 -4.18 -15.25
CA GLY A 390 -2.58 -4.74 -16.02
C GLY A 390 -2.83 -4.65 -17.52
N TYR A 391 -3.96 -5.11 -18.01
CA TYR A 391 -4.32 -4.99 -19.43
C TYR A 391 -4.42 -3.54 -19.90
N SER A 392 -4.92 -2.64 -19.05
CA SER A 392 -4.99 -1.20 -19.35
C SER A 392 -3.59 -0.61 -19.59
N LEU A 393 -2.61 -0.99 -18.74
CA LEU A 393 -1.22 -0.54 -18.90
C LEU A 393 -0.55 -1.04 -20.19
N HIS A 394 -1.02 -2.18 -20.72
CA HIS A 394 -0.51 -2.76 -21.97
C HIS A 394 -1.25 -2.30 -23.23
N GLY A 395 -2.17 -1.32 -23.12
CA GLY A 395 -2.99 -0.85 -24.23
C GLY A 395 -4.13 -1.81 -24.64
N GLN A 396 -4.33 -2.90 -23.86
CA GLN A 396 -5.37 -3.89 -24.11
C GLN A 396 -6.64 -3.56 -23.32
N GLY A 397 -7.09 -2.32 -23.37
CA GLY A 397 -8.21 -1.82 -22.56
C GLY A 397 -9.52 -2.57 -22.80
N LYS A 398 -9.79 -2.99 -24.04
CA LYS A 398 -11.01 -3.78 -24.36
C LYS A 398 -11.06 -5.08 -23.55
N VAL A 399 -9.96 -5.82 -23.48
CA VAL A 399 -9.86 -7.04 -22.63
C VAL A 399 -10.11 -6.71 -21.16
N GLY A 400 -9.62 -5.56 -20.69
CA GLY A 400 -9.88 -5.07 -19.34
C GLY A 400 -11.36 -4.82 -19.06
N VAL A 401 -12.08 -4.18 -20.00
CA VAL A 401 -13.52 -3.93 -19.89
C VAL A 401 -14.31 -5.24 -19.92
N ASP A 402 -13.96 -6.17 -20.80
CA ASP A 402 -14.60 -7.49 -20.90
C ASP A 402 -14.43 -8.28 -19.57
N LEU A 403 -13.25 -8.20 -18.95
CA LEU A 403 -13.01 -8.81 -17.64
C LEU A 403 -13.85 -8.16 -16.53
N PHE A 404 -14.04 -6.85 -16.57
CA PHE A 404 -14.90 -6.15 -15.61
C PHE A 404 -16.37 -6.58 -15.75
N GLU A 405 -16.89 -6.66 -16.97
CA GLU A 405 -18.25 -7.16 -17.22
C GLU A 405 -18.40 -8.63 -16.82
N LYS A 406 -17.38 -9.45 -17.06
CA LYS A 406 -17.36 -10.83 -16.56
C LYS A 406 -17.42 -10.90 -15.03
N MET A 407 -16.64 -10.08 -14.33
CA MET A 407 -16.67 -9.97 -12.87
C MET A 407 -18.05 -9.53 -12.37
N LYS A 408 -18.67 -8.56 -13.03
CA LYS A 408 -20.01 -8.04 -12.72
C LYS A 408 -21.09 -9.12 -12.89
N ASN A 409 -21.03 -9.88 -13.98
CA ASN A 409 -22.00 -10.93 -14.28
C ASN A 409 -21.90 -12.13 -13.33
N LEU A 410 -20.74 -12.41 -12.77
CA LEU A 410 -20.56 -13.45 -11.74
C LEU A 410 -21.25 -13.09 -10.42
N GLY A 411 -21.43 -11.80 -10.11
CA GLY A 411 -22.14 -11.34 -8.92
C GLY A 411 -21.53 -11.76 -7.56
N THR A 412 -20.32 -12.29 -7.57
CA THR A 412 -19.64 -12.84 -6.38
C THR A 412 -18.88 -11.80 -5.57
N VAL A 413 -18.69 -10.59 -6.11
CA VAL A 413 -17.80 -9.57 -5.54
C VAL A 413 -18.53 -8.23 -5.48
N GLU A 414 -18.51 -7.58 -4.32
CA GLU A 414 -18.97 -6.19 -4.20
C GLU A 414 -17.91 -5.23 -4.80
N PHE A 415 -18.37 -4.29 -5.61
CA PHE A 415 -17.48 -3.29 -6.23
C PHE A 415 -17.08 -2.22 -5.23
N ASP A 416 -15.80 -1.95 -5.17
CA ASP A 416 -15.24 -0.85 -4.41
C ASP A 416 -14.71 0.28 -5.34
N ASP A 417 -14.25 1.37 -4.74
CA ASP A 417 -13.67 2.49 -5.49
C ASP A 417 -12.53 2.04 -6.42
N THR A 418 -11.76 1.01 -6.03
CA THR A 418 -10.61 0.53 -6.82
C THR A 418 -11.04 -0.23 -8.07
N ALA A 419 -12.16 -0.94 -8.01
CA ALA A 419 -12.74 -1.62 -9.17
C ALA A 419 -13.22 -0.61 -10.23
N TYR A 420 -13.83 0.50 -9.78
CA TYR A 420 -14.22 1.58 -10.70
C TYR A 420 -13.02 2.31 -11.29
N VAL A 421 -11.97 2.57 -10.52
CA VAL A 421 -10.69 3.08 -11.05
C VAL A 421 -10.17 2.16 -12.15
N ALA A 422 -10.18 0.84 -11.90
CA ALA A 422 -9.65 -0.13 -12.87
C ALA A 422 -10.43 -0.13 -14.20
N VAL A 423 -11.77 -0.16 -14.16
CA VAL A 423 -12.57 -0.13 -15.40
C VAL A 423 -12.48 1.20 -16.12
N LEU A 424 -12.41 2.32 -15.39
CA LEU A 424 -12.22 3.64 -16.03
C LEU A 424 -10.84 3.73 -16.72
N CYS A 425 -9.78 3.17 -16.10
CA CYS A 425 -8.48 3.05 -16.78
C CYS A 425 -8.54 2.17 -18.03
N ALA A 426 -9.33 1.08 -17.99
CA ALA A 426 -9.53 0.22 -19.15
C ALA A 426 -10.29 0.94 -20.27
N CYS A 427 -11.35 1.68 -19.95
CA CYS A 427 -12.08 2.51 -20.91
C CYS A 427 -11.17 3.60 -21.50
N ASN A 428 -10.32 4.23 -20.68
CA ASN A 428 -9.35 5.23 -21.14
C ASN A 428 -8.34 4.61 -22.13
N ALA A 429 -7.81 3.42 -21.82
CA ALA A 429 -6.89 2.72 -22.71
C ALA A 429 -7.56 2.25 -24.03
N ALA A 430 -8.86 1.92 -23.99
CA ALA A 430 -9.65 1.48 -25.13
C ALA A 430 -10.38 2.60 -25.87
N ARG A 431 -10.32 3.86 -25.42
CA ARG A 431 -11.09 5.02 -25.94
C ARG A 431 -12.61 4.85 -25.88
N MET A 432 -13.11 4.07 -24.94
CA MET A 432 -14.53 3.78 -24.75
C MET A 432 -15.18 4.88 -23.90
N VAL A 433 -15.52 6.00 -24.53
CA VAL A 433 -15.97 7.23 -23.84
C VAL A 433 -17.35 7.03 -23.20
N GLU A 434 -18.30 6.49 -23.94
CA GLU A 434 -19.69 6.37 -23.46
C GLU A 434 -19.78 5.35 -22.29
N GLU A 435 -19.08 4.24 -22.42
CA GLU A 435 -18.99 3.22 -21.35
C GLU A 435 -18.30 3.81 -20.11
N GLY A 436 -17.17 4.52 -20.30
CA GLY A 436 -16.46 5.16 -19.20
C GLY A 436 -17.34 6.16 -18.43
N LEU A 437 -18.07 7.02 -19.15
CA LEU A 437 -19.03 7.94 -18.54
C LEU A 437 -20.18 7.19 -17.85
N SER A 438 -20.63 6.07 -18.41
CA SER A 438 -21.68 5.25 -17.78
C SER A 438 -21.21 4.65 -16.46
N TYR A 439 -19.99 4.07 -16.41
CA TYR A 439 -19.42 3.53 -15.17
C TYR A 439 -19.19 4.62 -14.12
N PHE A 440 -18.76 5.81 -14.52
CA PHE A 440 -18.59 6.93 -13.61
C PHE A 440 -19.88 7.29 -12.85
N LYS A 441 -21.04 7.24 -13.52
CA LYS A 441 -22.35 7.52 -12.89
C LYS A 441 -22.73 6.58 -11.77
N PHE A 442 -22.18 5.36 -11.72
CA PHE A 442 -22.42 4.41 -10.63
C PHE A 442 -21.62 4.69 -9.37
N ILE A 443 -20.63 5.59 -9.43
CA ILE A 443 -19.78 5.92 -8.29
C ILE A 443 -20.53 6.89 -7.35
N ARG A 444 -20.89 6.43 -6.16
CA ARG A 444 -21.68 7.25 -5.20
C ARG A 444 -20.92 8.45 -4.68
N LYS A 445 -19.61 8.33 -4.44
CA LYS A 445 -18.73 9.38 -3.91
C LYS A 445 -17.43 9.41 -4.73
N PRO A 446 -17.42 10.05 -5.90
CA PRO A 446 -16.22 10.13 -6.71
C PRO A 446 -15.09 10.82 -5.97
N LYS A 447 -13.88 10.30 -6.15
CA LYS A 447 -12.63 10.88 -5.64
C LYS A 447 -11.86 11.51 -6.81
N ILE A 448 -10.80 12.25 -6.48
CA ILE A 448 -10.01 12.95 -7.49
C ILE A 448 -9.43 11.99 -8.55
N GLU A 449 -9.10 10.76 -8.18
CA GLU A 449 -8.60 9.75 -9.10
C GLU A 449 -9.64 9.39 -10.18
N HIS A 450 -10.92 9.29 -9.82
CA HIS A 450 -12.00 9.01 -10.78
C HIS A 450 -12.18 10.18 -11.76
N TYR A 451 -12.19 11.40 -11.24
CA TYR A 451 -12.30 12.62 -12.08
C TYR A 451 -11.14 12.76 -13.04
N SER A 452 -9.90 12.56 -12.57
CA SER A 452 -8.71 12.68 -13.42
C SER A 452 -8.71 11.65 -14.57
N ILE A 453 -9.15 10.41 -14.31
CA ILE A 453 -9.24 9.39 -15.35
C ILE A 453 -10.31 9.73 -16.41
N VAL A 454 -11.47 10.25 -15.97
CA VAL A 454 -12.53 10.69 -16.90
C VAL A 454 -12.05 11.86 -17.75
N VAL A 455 -11.38 12.86 -17.15
CA VAL A 455 -10.79 13.97 -17.90
C VAL A 455 -9.71 13.47 -18.86
N SER A 456 -8.90 12.51 -18.45
CA SER A 456 -7.93 11.83 -19.32
C SER A 456 -8.61 11.16 -20.51
N LEU A 457 -9.69 10.40 -20.28
CA LEU A 457 -10.46 9.72 -21.32
C LEU A 457 -11.03 10.73 -22.34
N LEU A 458 -11.66 11.80 -21.87
CA LEU A 458 -12.27 12.82 -22.72
C LEU A 458 -11.20 13.60 -23.52
N SER A 459 -10.14 14.06 -22.86
CA SER A 459 -9.10 14.85 -23.48
C SER A 459 -8.26 14.06 -24.49
N ARG A 460 -7.90 12.82 -24.16
CA ARG A 460 -7.19 11.92 -25.09
C ARG A 460 -8.06 11.51 -26.29
N SER A 461 -9.38 11.47 -26.12
CA SER A 461 -10.32 11.26 -27.24
C SER A 461 -10.58 12.52 -28.06
N GLY A 462 -9.92 13.64 -27.76
CA GLY A 462 -10.08 14.91 -28.48
C GLY A 462 -11.35 15.70 -28.13
N LEU A 463 -12.12 15.26 -27.14
CA LEU A 463 -13.39 15.85 -26.72
C LEU A 463 -13.18 16.97 -25.67
N PHE A 464 -12.39 17.98 -26.02
CA PHE A 464 -11.96 19.04 -25.12
C PHE A 464 -13.12 19.87 -24.54
N ASP A 465 -14.17 20.12 -25.34
CA ASP A 465 -15.34 20.86 -24.85
C ASP A 465 -16.10 20.07 -23.79
N LYS A 466 -16.28 18.74 -23.99
CA LYS A 466 -16.87 17.86 -22.98
C LYS A 466 -15.99 17.78 -21.74
N ALA A 467 -14.66 17.70 -21.91
CA ALA A 467 -13.72 17.67 -20.78
C ALA A 467 -13.82 18.95 -19.95
N ARG A 468 -13.93 20.11 -20.59
CA ARG A 468 -14.08 21.40 -19.92
C ARG A 468 -15.41 21.49 -19.17
N SER A 469 -16.53 21.18 -19.85
CA SER A 469 -17.84 21.17 -19.21
C SER A 469 -17.87 20.23 -18.00
N PHE A 470 -17.21 19.08 -18.07
CA PHE A 470 -17.10 18.13 -16.96
C PHE A 470 -16.28 18.70 -15.80
N ILE A 471 -15.17 19.42 -16.08
CA ILE A 471 -14.35 20.09 -15.06
C ILE A 471 -15.15 21.18 -14.36
N ASP A 472 -15.89 22.00 -15.12
CA ASP A 472 -16.69 23.12 -14.61
C ASP A 472 -17.88 22.59 -13.77
N GLU A 473 -18.58 21.55 -14.24
CA GLU A 473 -19.71 20.92 -13.56
C GLU A 473 -19.33 20.38 -12.16
N HIS A 474 -18.19 19.76 -12.08
CA HIS A 474 -17.71 19.13 -10.84
C HIS A 474 -16.78 20.04 -10.00
N GLN A 475 -16.50 21.26 -10.46
CA GLN A 475 -15.64 22.26 -9.79
C GLN A 475 -14.24 21.73 -9.44
N ILE A 476 -13.65 20.97 -10.34
CA ILE A 476 -12.36 20.25 -10.14
C ILE A 476 -11.17 20.93 -10.81
N GLU A 477 -11.30 22.14 -11.26
CA GLU A 477 -10.26 22.94 -11.94
C GLU A 477 -8.97 23.11 -11.11
N TRP A 478 -9.10 23.13 -9.78
CA TRP A 478 -8.01 23.39 -8.84
C TRP A 478 -7.10 22.19 -8.57
N TYR A 479 -7.44 21.04 -9.11
CA TYR A 479 -6.65 19.82 -8.88
C TYR A 479 -5.60 19.65 -9.96
N LYS A 480 -4.33 19.64 -9.55
CA LYS A 480 -3.19 19.46 -10.46
C LYS A 480 -3.23 18.15 -11.25
N GLU A 481 -3.78 17.10 -10.67
CA GLU A 481 -3.95 15.80 -11.32
C GLU A 481 -4.85 15.93 -12.56
N VAL A 482 -5.94 16.66 -12.42
CA VAL A 482 -6.88 16.93 -13.53
C VAL A 482 -6.22 17.76 -14.63
N GLN A 483 -5.48 18.80 -14.26
CA GLN A 483 -4.80 19.67 -15.21
C GLN A 483 -3.69 18.92 -15.97
N ARG A 484 -2.97 18.00 -15.32
CA ARG A 484 -1.96 17.16 -15.97
C ARG A 484 -2.56 16.23 -17.01
N GLU A 485 -3.72 15.60 -16.72
CA GLU A 485 -4.40 14.73 -17.67
C GLU A 485 -4.98 15.52 -18.86
N LEU A 486 -5.51 16.70 -18.61
CA LEU A 486 -5.96 17.60 -19.70
C LEU A 486 -4.77 18.00 -20.60
N LEU A 487 -3.61 18.31 -20.01
CA LEU A 487 -2.39 18.62 -20.76
C LEU A 487 -1.92 17.42 -21.60
N ALA A 488 -2.00 16.20 -21.06
CA ALA A 488 -1.64 14.99 -21.80
C ALA A 488 -2.50 14.84 -23.06
N GLY A 489 -3.80 15.11 -22.97
CA GLY A 489 -4.69 15.13 -24.14
C GLY A 489 -4.34 16.25 -25.13
N CYS A 490 -4.02 17.46 -24.64
CA CYS A 490 -3.61 18.56 -25.50
C CYS A 490 -2.37 18.24 -26.34
N ARG A 491 -1.43 17.48 -25.77
CA ARG A 491 -0.20 17.04 -26.45
C ARG A 491 -0.51 16.06 -27.59
N ILE A 492 -1.39 15.09 -27.36
CA ILE A 492 -1.77 14.08 -28.37
C ILE A 492 -2.43 14.75 -29.58
N HIS A 493 -3.24 15.77 -29.34
CA HIS A 493 -4.03 16.45 -30.39
C HIS A 493 -3.43 17.79 -30.85
N ASN A 494 -2.18 18.10 -30.46
CA ASN A 494 -1.48 19.34 -30.77
C ASN A 494 -2.31 20.62 -30.49
N ASN A 495 -3.14 20.59 -29.42
CA ASN A 495 -3.96 21.73 -29.03
C ASN A 495 -3.14 22.73 -28.19
N THR A 496 -2.29 23.50 -28.88
CA THR A 496 -1.34 24.45 -28.26
C THR A 496 -2.04 25.57 -27.51
N LYS A 497 -3.22 26.02 -27.97
CA LYS A 497 -3.98 27.09 -27.31
C LYS A 497 -4.49 26.69 -25.92
N MET A 498 -5.01 25.48 -25.81
CA MET A 498 -5.46 24.95 -24.52
C MET A 498 -4.26 24.56 -23.64
N ALA A 499 -3.24 23.92 -24.21
CA ALA A 499 -2.03 23.53 -23.49
C ALA A 499 -1.39 24.73 -22.77
N LYS A 500 -1.29 25.89 -23.44
CA LYS A 500 -0.75 27.11 -22.83
C LYS A 500 -1.51 27.49 -21.54
N ARG A 501 -2.84 27.55 -21.58
CA ARG A 501 -3.67 27.87 -20.41
C ARG A 501 -3.51 26.87 -19.27
N VAL A 502 -3.44 25.58 -19.63
CA VAL A 502 -3.28 24.51 -18.64
C VAL A 502 -1.91 24.56 -17.98
N ILE A 503 -0.85 24.87 -18.75
CA ILE A 503 0.51 24.98 -18.19
C ILE A 503 0.63 26.22 -17.30
N GLU A 504 0.08 27.37 -17.72
CA GLU A 504 0.02 28.57 -16.89
C GLU A 504 -0.66 28.26 -15.55
N ARG A 505 -1.77 27.51 -15.59
CA ARG A 505 -2.47 27.08 -14.39
C ARG A 505 -1.65 26.10 -13.53
N LEU A 506 -0.94 25.14 -14.15
CA LEU A 506 -0.06 24.22 -13.44
C LEU A 506 1.12 24.93 -12.78
N THR A 507 1.67 25.99 -13.41
CA THR A 507 2.72 26.82 -12.79
C THR A 507 2.23 27.59 -11.59
N GLU A 508 0.98 28.05 -11.59
CA GLU A 508 0.35 28.67 -10.40
C GLU A 508 0.15 27.66 -9.26
N LEU A 509 -0.32 26.46 -9.59
CA LEU A 509 -0.58 25.41 -8.61
C LEU A 509 0.70 24.78 -8.03
N GLU A 510 1.75 24.69 -8.83
CA GLU A 510 3.03 24.07 -8.46
C GLU A 510 4.23 24.92 -8.96
N PRO A 511 4.49 26.09 -8.37
CA PRO A 511 5.51 27.01 -8.86
C PRO A 511 6.93 26.47 -8.74
N LEU A 512 7.19 25.47 -7.90
CA LEU A 512 8.50 24.84 -7.71
C LEU A 512 8.69 23.56 -8.55
N ASN A 513 7.75 23.24 -9.43
CA ASN A 513 7.87 22.05 -10.27
C ASN A 513 8.54 22.37 -11.61
N ALA A 514 9.81 22.02 -11.74
CA ALA A 514 10.59 22.24 -12.96
C ALA A 514 9.95 21.64 -14.23
N GLU A 515 9.19 20.54 -14.12
CA GLU A 515 8.55 19.88 -15.25
C GLU A 515 7.51 20.78 -15.96
N ASN A 516 6.79 21.62 -15.20
CA ASN A 516 5.81 22.54 -15.76
C ASN A 516 6.49 23.58 -16.66
N TYR A 517 7.64 24.08 -16.26
CA TYR A 517 8.42 25.06 -17.04
C TYR A 517 9.08 24.42 -18.27
N VAL A 518 9.56 23.18 -18.16
CA VAL A 518 10.07 22.42 -19.30
C VAL A 518 8.98 22.24 -20.36
N LEU A 519 7.78 21.85 -19.95
CA LEU A 519 6.63 21.73 -20.85
C LEU A 519 6.27 23.06 -21.53
N LEU A 520 6.37 24.17 -20.78
CA LEU A 520 6.13 25.51 -21.33
C LEU A 520 7.21 25.90 -22.36
N MET A 521 8.48 25.63 -22.07
CA MET A 521 9.57 25.86 -23.01
C MET A 521 9.39 25.08 -24.31
N ASN A 522 9.07 23.79 -24.20
CA ASN A 522 8.86 22.91 -25.35
C ASN A 522 7.71 23.42 -26.24
N MET A 523 6.62 23.87 -25.61
CA MET A 523 5.48 24.43 -26.35
C MET A 523 5.86 25.76 -27.04
N TYR A 524 6.67 26.62 -26.42
CA TYR A 524 7.15 27.81 -27.08
C TYR A 524 8.11 27.48 -28.22
N ALA A 525 8.97 26.46 -28.03
CA ALA A 525 9.89 26.00 -29.08
C ALA A 525 9.14 25.45 -30.30
N SER A 526 8.10 24.63 -30.10
CA SER A 526 7.25 24.11 -31.19
C SER A 526 6.52 25.20 -32.00
N ASN A 527 6.27 26.35 -31.35
CA ASN A 527 5.70 27.53 -32.03
C ASN A 527 6.77 28.54 -32.50
N SER A 528 8.05 28.16 -32.54
CA SER A 528 9.20 28.99 -32.92
C SER A 528 9.34 30.29 -32.11
N LYS A 529 8.84 30.31 -30.88
CA LYS A 529 8.90 31.47 -29.96
C LYS A 529 10.15 31.43 -29.12
N TRP A 530 11.31 31.60 -29.71
CA TRP A 530 12.62 31.43 -29.08
C TRP A 530 12.91 32.42 -27.94
N ASP A 531 12.36 33.62 -27.99
CA ASP A 531 12.50 34.62 -26.94
C ASP A 531 11.78 34.17 -25.66
N ASP A 532 10.56 33.62 -25.80
CA ASP A 532 9.79 33.05 -24.69
C ASP A 532 10.52 31.83 -24.07
N VAL A 533 11.14 30.97 -24.89
CA VAL A 533 11.98 29.86 -24.43
C VAL A 533 13.14 30.35 -23.57
N LYS A 534 13.83 31.44 -24.03
CA LYS A 534 14.93 32.03 -23.28
C LYS A 534 14.47 32.57 -21.92
N ASN A 535 13.37 33.28 -21.88
CA ASN A 535 12.80 33.86 -20.67
C ASN A 535 12.45 32.76 -19.64
N VAL A 536 11.78 31.69 -20.07
CA VAL A 536 11.44 30.57 -19.16
C VAL A 536 12.70 29.85 -18.67
N ARG A 537 13.73 29.71 -19.49
CA ARG A 537 15.03 29.12 -19.11
C ARG A 537 15.73 29.95 -18.05
N GLU A 538 15.69 31.29 -18.16
CA GLU A 538 16.19 32.19 -17.13
C GLU A 538 15.41 32.03 -15.82
N MET A 539 14.09 31.98 -15.88
CA MET A 539 13.25 31.71 -14.70
C MET A 539 13.61 30.39 -13.97
N ILE A 540 13.82 29.29 -14.71
CA ILE A 540 14.25 27.99 -14.14
C ILE A 540 15.58 28.14 -13.41
N ARG A 541 16.52 28.91 -13.99
CA ARG A 541 17.84 29.15 -13.41
C ARG A 541 17.75 30.00 -12.15
N ASP A 542 16.96 31.09 -12.18
CA ASP A 542 16.79 32.00 -11.05
C ASP A 542 16.13 31.33 -9.86
N MET A 543 15.17 30.42 -10.11
CA MET A 543 14.52 29.61 -9.10
C MET A 543 15.35 28.39 -8.65
N ALA A 544 16.55 28.18 -9.20
CA ALA A 544 17.42 27.03 -8.96
C ALA A 544 16.70 25.67 -9.14
N LEU A 545 15.71 25.59 -10.04
CA LEU A 545 14.98 24.37 -10.34
C LEU A 545 15.87 23.42 -11.16
N ARG A 546 15.74 22.13 -10.88
CA ARG A 546 16.48 21.08 -11.60
C ARG A 546 15.51 20.16 -12.34
N PRO A 547 15.41 20.24 -13.67
CA PRO A 547 14.65 19.30 -14.49
C PRO A 547 15.16 17.86 -14.28
N LYS A 548 14.27 16.91 -14.43
CA LYS A 548 14.64 15.48 -14.38
C LYS A 548 15.34 15.11 -15.68
N ARG A 549 16.45 14.39 -15.55
CA ARG A 549 17.14 13.82 -16.73
C ARG A 549 16.49 12.51 -17.15
N ALA A 550 16.47 12.28 -18.46
CA ALA A 550 16.01 11.03 -19.04
C ALA A 550 17.05 9.92 -18.89
N TYR A 551 16.58 8.77 -18.43
CA TYR A 551 17.39 7.55 -18.36
C TYR A 551 16.58 6.38 -18.90
N SER A 552 17.24 5.49 -19.62
CA SER A 552 16.69 4.21 -20.04
C SER A 552 17.58 3.08 -19.56
N TRP A 553 16.98 1.95 -19.19
CA TRP A 553 17.72 0.78 -18.73
C TRP A 553 17.17 -0.52 -19.26
N ILE A 554 18.08 -1.49 -19.35
CA ILE A 554 17.81 -2.85 -19.78
C ILE A 554 18.58 -3.83 -18.89
N GLU A 555 17.96 -4.95 -18.51
CA GLU A 555 18.64 -6.04 -17.82
C GLU A 555 19.27 -7.01 -18.83
N SER A 556 20.59 -7.22 -18.72
CA SER A 556 21.30 -8.20 -19.50
C SER A 556 22.33 -8.93 -18.64
N HIS A 557 22.41 -10.26 -18.74
CA HIS A 557 23.35 -11.09 -17.97
C HIS A 557 23.34 -10.82 -16.45
N ASN A 558 22.15 -10.65 -15.85
CA ASN A 558 21.92 -10.33 -14.43
C ASN A 558 22.52 -8.98 -13.99
N LYS A 559 22.78 -8.06 -14.92
CA LYS A 559 23.22 -6.70 -14.64
C LYS A 559 22.27 -5.70 -15.28
N LEU A 560 22.00 -4.65 -14.55
CA LEU A 560 21.23 -3.52 -15.05
C LEU A 560 22.19 -2.57 -15.77
N HIS A 561 21.92 -2.30 -17.03
CA HIS A 561 22.66 -1.34 -17.85
C HIS A 561 21.80 -0.10 -18.02
N VAL A 562 22.29 1.03 -17.56
CA VAL A 562 21.58 2.33 -17.54
C VAL A 562 22.27 3.25 -18.54
N PHE A 563 21.47 3.93 -19.35
CA PHE A 563 21.91 4.86 -20.37
C PHE A 563 21.25 6.23 -20.14
N GLY A 564 22.06 7.28 -20.10
CA GLY A 564 21.59 8.66 -20.24
C GLY A 564 21.55 9.05 -21.72
N VAL A 565 21.12 10.28 -22.00
CA VAL A 565 21.17 10.84 -23.33
C VAL A 565 22.63 11.09 -23.71
N GLY A 566 23.04 10.65 -24.92
CA GLY A 566 24.41 10.81 -25.41
C GLY A 566 25.47 10.06 -24.59
N ASP A 567 25.10 9.08 -23.80
CA ASP A 567 25.99 8.39 -22.86
C ASP A 567 27.06 7.56 -23.58
N VAL A 568 28.31 7.94 -23.40
CA VAL A 568 29.52 7.25 -23.91
C VAL A 568 30.27 6.52 -22.80
N SER A 569 29.80 6.55 -21.55
CA SER A 569 30.50 6.01 -20.40
C SER A 569 30.46 4.46 -20.33
N HIS A 570 29.56 3.82 -21.07
CA HIS A 570 29.43 2.38 -21.07
C HIS A 570 30.65 1.70 -21.72
N PRO A 571 31.23 0.61 -21.15
CA PRO A 571 32.43 -0.06 -21.68
C PRO A 571 32.32 -0.54 -23.14
N ARG A 572 31.11 -0.73 -23.64
CA ARG A 572 30.81 -1.14 -25.01
C ARG A 572 30.25 0.00 -25.87
N SER A 573 30.43 1.28 -25.47
CA SER A 573 29.84 2.45 -26.15
C SER A 573 30.12 2.44 -27.66
N GLY A 574 31.34 2.20 -28.08
CA GLY A 574 31.68 2.14 -29.53
C GLY A 574 30.84 1.12 -30.32
N ARG A 575 30.59 -0.07 -29.76
CA ARG A 575 29.73 -1.09 -30.41
C ARG A 575 28.25 -0.68 -30.41
N ILE A 576 27.81 -0.05 -29.34
CA ILE A 576 26.42 0.44 -29.19
C ILE A 576 26.13 1.49 -30.26
N TYR A 577 27.01 2.48 -30.38
CA TYR A 577 26.86 3.53 -31.39
C TYR A 577 27.02 3.02 -32.81
N TYR A 578 27.92 2.06 -33.05
CA TYR A 578 28.04 1.40 -34.35
C TYR A 578 26.70 0.70 -34.74
N GLU A 579 26.12 -0.05 -33.83
CA GLU A 579 24.83 -0.71 -34.09
C GLU A 579 23.70 0.31 -34.29
N LEU A 580 23.70 1.40 -33.51
CA LEU A 580 22.75 2.47 -33.67
C LEU A 580 22.84 3.14 -35.06
N HIS A 581 24.04 3.44 -35.51
CA HIS A 581 24.25 4.00 -36.86
C HIS A 581 23.78 3.00 -37.95
N ARG A 582 24.11 1.72 -37.80
CA ARG A 582 23.68 0.67 -38.71
C ARG A 582 22.13 0.56 -38.80
N LEU A 583 21.46 0.71 -37.67
CA LEU A 583 20.00 0.73 -37.62
C LEU A 583 19.44 1.98 -38.31
N MET A 584 20.02 3.13 -38.05
CA MET A 584 19.62 4.41 -38.68
C MET A 584 19.75 4.37 -40.22
N GLU A 585 20.84 3.78 -40.74
CA GLU A 585 21.03 3.58 -42.18
C GLU A 585 19.92 2.70 -42.77
N LYS A 586 19.63 1.55 -42.13
CA LYS A 586 18.55 0.66 -42.56
C LYS A 586 17.17 1.31 -42.47
N MET A 587 16.94 2.16 -41.47
CA MET A 587 15.67 2.89 -41.33
C MET A 587 15.48 3.92 -42.48
N LYS A 588 16.58 4.56 -42.96
CA LYS A 588 16.55 5.48 -44.11
C LYS A 588 16.26 4.76 -45.43
N GLU A 589 16.71 3.48 -45.55
CA GLU A 589 16.44 2.65 -46.74
C GLU A 589 14.96 2.22 -46.82
N GLU A 590 14.24 2.12 -45.68
CA GLU A 590 12.81 1.92 -45.65
C GLU A 590 12.11 3.22 -46.01
N GLU A 591 11.61 3.37 -47.24
CA GLU A 591 11.10 4.58 -47.94
C GLU A 591 10.02 5.43 -47.23
N ARG A 592 9.71 5.18 -45.97
CA ARG A 592 8.70 5.88 -45.16
C ARG A 592 9.23 6.49 -43.86
N PHE A 593 10.50 6.40 -43.59
CA PHE A 593 11.06 7.02 -42.40
C PHE A 593 11.42 8.48 -42.69
N VAL A 594 10.47 9.38 -42.50
CA VAL A 594 10.76 10.81 -42.31
C VAL A 594 11.00 10.99 -40.81
N PRO A 595 12.20 11.41 -40.37
CA PRO A 595 12.35 11.86 -38.98
C PRO A 595 11.35 13.00 -38.80
N ASP A 596 10.38 12.80 -37.91
CA ASP A 596 9.48 13.89 -37.53
C ASP A 596 10.38 14.96 -36.89
N GLU A 597 10.57 16.08 -37.57
CA GLU A 597 11.13 17.30 -36.98
C GLU A 597 10.12 17.95 -36.02
N ASP A 598 9.18 17.13 -35.53
CA ASP A 598 8.19 17.56 -34.56
C ASP A 598 8.96 17.84 -33.27
N PHE A 599 9.12 19.11 -32.94
CA PHE A 599 9.55 19.62 -31.66
C PHE A 599 8.49 19.28 -30.60
N SER A 600 8.23 17.97 -30.48
CA SER A 600 7.27 17.47 -29.54
C SER A 600 7.76 17.82 -28.14
N MET A 601 6.86 18.22 -27.31
CA MET A 601 6.93 18.74 -25.95
C MET A 601 7.78 17.88 -24.97
N HIS A 602 8.96 17.45 -25.39
CA HIS A 602 9.95 16.71 -24.59
C HIS A 602 11.14 17.60 -24.29
N ASP A 603 11.93 17.20 -23.33
CA ASP A 603 13.04 17.96 -22.77
C ASP A 603 13.87 18.69 -23.85
N VAL A 604 13.79 20.03 -23.87
CA VAL A 604 14.52 20.88 -24.86
C VAL A 604 16.02 20.62 -24.82
N ASP A 605 16.56 20.18 -23.69
CA ASP A 605 17.97 19.84 -23.54
C ASP A 605 18.27 18.45 -24.12
N GLU A 606 17.33 17.51 -24.10
CA GLU A 606 17.45 16.21 -24.78
C GLU A 606 17.47 16.38 -26.32
N GLU A 607 16.67 17.30 -26.86
CA GLU A 607 16.61 17.53 -28.31
C GLU A 607 17.73 18.42 -28.86
N ARG A 608 18.28 19.33 -28.05
CA ARG A 608 19.34 20.25 -28.48
C ARG A 608 20.72 19.64 -28.50
N GLU A 609 21.03 18.78 -27.54
CA GLU A 609 22.37 18.17 -27.42
C GLU A 609 22.49 16.87 -28.22
N CYS A 610 21.36 16.23 -28.51
CA CYS A 610 21.30 14.96 -29.23
C CYS A 610 20.56 15.10 -30.53
N ILE A 611 21.11 15.87 -31.43
CA ILE A 611 20.75 15.83 -32.81
C ILE A 611 20.56 14.37 -33.23
N SER A 612 19.35 13.88 -33.12
CA SER A 612 18.77 12.68 -33.73
C SER A 612 19.29 11.27 -33.36
N ILE A 613 20.41 11.05 -32.70
CA ILE A 613 21.01 9.71 -32.64
C ILE A 613 21.21 9.17 -31.22
N GLY A 614 21.26 9.99 -30.19
CA GLY A 614 21.73 9.58 -28.86
C GLY A 614 20.70 9.50 -27.75
N HIS A 615 19.41 9.39 -28.05
CA HIS A 615 18.38 9.23 -27.01
C HIS A 615 18.60 7.96 -26.18
N SER A 616 18.35 8.05 -24.89
CA SER A 616 18.65 6.99 -23.93
C SER A 616 18.02 5.63 -24.27
N GLU A 617 16.77 5.64 -24.79
CA GLU A 617 16.08 4.44 -25.24
C GLU A 617 16.69 3.80 -26.48
N MET A 618 17.21 4.61 -27.41
CA MET A 618 17.85 4.11 -28.63
C MET A 618 19.19 3.42 -28.29
N LEU A 619 19.94 3.96 -27.33
CA LEU A 619 21.15 3.32 -26.79
C LEU A 619 20.82 2.00 -26.08
N ALA A 620 19.73 1.97 -25.29
CA ALA A 620 19.28 0.75 -24.62
C ALA A 620 18.80 -0.33 -25.60
N ILE A 621 18.08 0.04 -26.69
CA ILE A 621 17.68 -0.88 -27.77
C ILE A 621 18.93 -1.45 -28.45
N SER A 622 19.86 -0.59 -28.88
CA SER A 622 21.09 -1.01 -29.57
C SER A 622 21.93 -1.93 -28.70
N PHE A 623 22.09 -1.60 -27.40
CA PHE A 623 22.77 -2.49 -26.45
C PHE A 623 22.06 -3.83 -26.31
N GLY A 624 20.72 -3.86 -26.21
CA GLY A 624 19.91 -5.05 -26.14
C GLY A 624 20.13 -5.97 -27.35
N LEU A 625 20.18 -5.40 -28.54
CA LEU A 625 20.41 -6.14 -29.80
C LEU A 625 21.77 -6.82 -29.84
N ILE A 626 22.84 -6.14 -29.42
CA ILE A 626 24.20 -6.70 -29.41
C ILE A 626 24.49 -7.63 -28.22
N SER A 627 23.67 -7.60 -27.18
CA SER A 627 23.93 -8.31 -25.92
C SER A 627 23.04 -9.51 -25.68
N THR A 628 22.01 -9.72 -26.51
CA THR A 628 21.02 -10.81 -26.35
C THR A 628 20.92 -11.62 -27.62
N LYS A 629 20.50 -12.88 -27.50
CA LYS A 629 20.32 -13.78 -28.65
C LYS A 629 19.25 -13.26 -29.63
N PRO A 630 19.43 -13.42 -30.96
CA PRO A 630 18.38 -13.12 -31.93
C PRO A 630 17.05 -13.80 -31.55
N GLY A 631 15.93 -13.12 -31.82
CA GLY A 631 14.58 -13.62 -31.53
C GLY A 631 14.11 -13.45 -30.07
N THR A 632 14.98 -13.05 -29.12
CA THR A 632 14.51 -12.75 -27.76
C THR A 632 13.88 -11.38 -27.67
N THR A 633 12.76 -11.26 -26.96
CA THR A 633 12.09 -9.98 -26.66
C THR A 633 13.01 -9.08 -25.84
N LEU A 634 13.12 -7.80 -26.21
CA LEU A 634 13.85 -6.78 -25.46
C LEU A 634 12.92 -6.10 -24.46
N HIS A 635 13.30 -6.02 -23.19
CA HIS A 635 12.55 -5.31 -22.17
C HIS A 635 13.35 -4.09 -21.72
N ILE A 636 12.86 -2.90 -22.08
CA ILE A 636 13.50 -1.63 -21.79
C ILE A 636 12.58 -0.80 -20.92
N THR A 637 13.13 -0.07 -19.96
CA THR A 637 12.36 0.85 -19.13
C THR A 637 12.96 2.25 -19.27
N LYS A 638 12.11 3.26 -19.40
CA LYS A 638 12.48 4.67 -19.45
C LYS A 638 11.92 5.43 -18.25
N SER A 639 12.69 6.37 -17.73
CA SER A 639 12.31 7.20 -16.57
C SER A 639 11.31 8.31 -16.91
N LEU A 640 11.31 8.75 -18.17
CA LEU A 640 10.38 9.74 -18.73
C LEU A 640 9.52 9.11 -19.82
N ARG A 641 8.52 9.84 -20.28
CA ARG A 641 7.66 9.41 -21.37
C ARG A 641 8.47 9.26 -22.68
N VAL A 642 8.10 8.30 -23.53
CA VAL A 642 8.76 8.10 -24.83
C VAL A 642 8.39 9.26 -25.78
N CYS A 643 9.35 9.77 -26.52
CA CYS A 643 9.10 10.80 -27.54
C CYS A 643 8.57 10.19 -28.85
N CYS A 644 7.89 11.00 -29.67
CA CYS A 644 7.30 10.55 -30.94
C CYS A 644 8.35 9.96 -31.89
N SER A 645 9.53 10.60 -31.99
CA SER A 645 10.63 10.11 -32.80
C SER A 645 11.14 8.74 -32.37
N CYS A 646 11.43 8.54 -31.07
CA CYS A 646 11.87 7.24 -30.55
C CYS A 646 10.77 6.17 -30.64
N HIS A 647 9.50 6.55 -30.47
CA HIS A 647 8.39 5.63 -30.66
C HIS A 647 8.31 5.12 -32.09
N SER A 648 8.36 6.02 -33.09
CA SER A 648 8.39 5.69 -34.54
C SER A 648 9.65 4.86 -34.88
N SER A 649 10.81 5.26 -34.36
CA SER A 649 12.05 4.49 -34.54
C SER A 649 11.95 3.07 -33.98
N ALA A 650 11.41 2.90 -32.80
CA ALA A 650 11.24 1.57 -32.17
C ALA A 650 10.29 0.67 -32.98
N LYS A 651 9.22 1.23 -33.57
CA LYS A 651 8.33 0.53 -34.50
C LYS A 651 9.11 0.00 -35.71
N THR A 652 9.83 0.90 -36.39
CA THR A 652 10.62 0.55 -37.57
C THR A 652 11.72 -0.46 -37.26
N ILE A 653 12.45 -0.27 -36.14
CA ILE A 653 13.48 -1.22 -35.69
C ILE A 653 12.86 -2.59 -35.44
N SER A 654 11.71 -2.68 -34.77
CA SER A 654 11.05 -3.97 -34.50
C SER A 654 10.80 -4.76 -35.79
N LYS A 655 10.41 -4.07 -36.87
CA LYS A 655 10.21 -4.64 -38.21
C LYS A 655 11.54 -5.09 -38.83
N ILE A 656 12.55 -4.21 -38.83
CA ILE A 656 13.87 -4.47 -39.45
C ILE A 656 14.56 -5.68 -38.80
N VAL A 657 14.49 -5.77 -37.46
CA VAL A 657 15.21 -6.84 -36.71
C VAL A 657 14.37 -8.10 -36.50
N GLY A 658 13.05 -8.06 -36.82
CA GLY A 658 12.12 -9.16 -36.60
C GLY A 658 12.02 -9.57 -35.13
N ARG A 659 12.10 -8.59 -34.20
CA ARG A 659 12.08 -8.84 -32.76
C ARG A 659 11.05 -7.95 -32.08
N GLU A 660 10.39 -8.52 -31.07
CA GLU A 660 9.54 -7.74 -30.20
C GLU A 660 10.39 -6.87 -29.26
N ILE A 661 10.02 -5.60 -29.14
CA ILE A 661 10.61 -4.63 -28.22
C ILE A 661 9.50 -4.18 -27.28
N ILE A 662 9.64 -4.44 -26.01
CA ILE A 662 8.73 -3.96 -24.97
C ILE A 662 9.41 -2.80 -24.25
N LEU A 663 8.88 -1.59 -24.46
CA LEU A 663 9.37 -0.39 -23.82
C LEU A 663 8.33 0.08 -22.80
N LYS A 664 8.75 0.18 -21.54
CA LYS A 664 7.96 0.68 -20.44
C LYS A 664 8.34 2.13 -20.15
N ASP A 665 7.40 3.01 -20.20
CA ASP A 665 7.52 4.37 -19.70
C ASP A 665 6.76 4.56 -18.36
N PRO A 666 6.71 5.76 -17.76
CA PRO A 666 5.96 5.98 -16.52
C PRO A 666 4.47 5.70 -16.62
N ASP A 667 3.87 5.84 -17.81
CA ASP A 667 2.42 5.80 -18.01
C ASP A 667 1.92 4.43 -18.48
N ARG A 668 2.70 3.74 -19.36
CA ARG A 668 2.26 2.48 -19.98
C ARG A 668 3.41 1.62 -20.52
N PHE A 669 3.03 0.50 -21.12
CA PHE A 669 3.89 -0.34 -21.95
C PHE A 669 3.60 -0.10 -23.43
N HIS A 670 4.68 -0.08 -24.23
CA HIS A 670 4.66 -0.07 -25.68
C HIS A 670 5.23 -1.40 -26.17
N HIS A 671 4.39 -2.22 -26.78
CA HIS A 671 4.81 -3.47 -27.40
C HIS A 671 4.99 -3.23 -28.89
N PHE A 672 6.24 -3.10 -29.32
CA PHE A 672 6.59 -2.93 -30.72
C PHE A 672 6.85 -4.30 -31.34
N LYS A 673 6.06 -4.66 -32.34
CA LYS A 673 6.18 -5.90 -33.07
C LYS A 673 5.77 -5.68 -34.53
N ASP A 674 6.58 -6.21 -35.45
CA ASP A 674 6.31 -6.17 -36.90
C ASP A 674 5.97 -4.74 -37.43
N GLY A 675 6.59 -3.71 -36.85
CA GLY A 675 6.36 -2.32 -37.24
C GLY A 675 5.12 -1.66 -36.64
N MET A 676 4.40 -2.35 -35.74
CA MET A 676 3.22 -1.81 -35.03
C MET A 676 3.51 -1.67 -33.55
N CYS A 677 2.71 -0.84 -32.87
CA CYS A 677 2.72 -0.70 -31.42
C CYS A 677 1.35 -1.03 -30.83
N SER A 678 1.32 -1.67 -29.66
CA SER A 678 0.09 -1.99 -28.92
C SER A 678 -0.72 -0.76 -28.48
N CYS A 679 -0.10 0.42 -28.46
CA CYS A 679 -0.79 1.68 -28.12
C CYS A 679 -1.56 2.29 -29.32
N GLU A 680 -1.44 1.73 -30.53
CA GLU A 680 -2.06 2.26 -31.76
C GLU A 680 -1.72 3.75 -31.99
N ASP A 681 -0.50 4.16 -31.62
CA ASP A 681 -0.01 5.55 -31.67
C ASP A 681 -0.83 6.54 -30.80
N PHE A 682 -1.46 6.01 -29.77
CA PHE A 682 -2.28 6.76 -28.82
C PHE A 682 -1.69 6.68 -27.40
N TRP A 683 -0.76 7.60 -27.08
CA TRP A 683 -0.11 7.60 -25.77
C TRP A 683 0.18 9.00 -25.20
#